data_fba0a6db86a764d63fbf97eae067980a
#
_entry.id   fba0a6db86a764d63fbf97eae067980a
#
_cell.length_a   1.000
_cell.length_b   1.000
_cell.length_c   1.000
_cell.angle_alpha   90.00
_cell.angle_beta   90.00
_cell.angle_gamma   90.00
#
_symmetry.space_group_name_H-M   'P 1'
#
loop_
_entity.id
_entity.type
_entity.pdbx_description
1 polymer ?
#
loop_
_entity_poly.entity_id
_entity_poly.type
_entity_poly.pdbx_seq_one_letter_code
_entity_poly.pdbx_strand_id
1 'polypeptide(L)'
;MKILMTTMGLDLGGAETHIAELSKALSKAGHDITICSNGGVFVKNVEACGVKHVDAPLNVRGAWTILRSVFILYRWVKNNRPDIIHAHARIPAFLSNIVAFLTRTPFVTTTHFNFTTDGLIGKLTTWGKRSIAVSDDLKAYLVENYGIAEDKITVTVNGINTADFSSKVPTLPIDEEFDLSPDTPVILTVSRMDKNACLAAYELLDAAEDIHNLSPDAKIFVVGNGNALDEIRVKASALNRKAGCDYIIVTGGRTDIPCLCARANLFVGVSRAALEAMSCETPVIFAGNQGFVGLFDESKLDDCYKTNFTFRGVGETTAKGILEEYKKYLALSDSQKKAIGKAERDIILKNYSVSRMAEDALSVYYQVYKPKNYDYLLCGYYGYKNMGDEALLAAIASNLEKKRPGCSIAVLTRSAKDAALPDRYHAFDRFNIFSVMKVISKSRVLIFGGGNLVQDVTSTKSLIYYLSLLYWANYCGVYTMLYANGIGPLVRRKKYPFTAKVLNSVDVITLRESRSAALLKTMNVTEPYIEITADEVFTLPESRLEISDKFPKDYFVLSVRAWDTLDTHYAEKLSTFAEYIKQTYSYTPIVVSFNDEDDAEVCKKLADTLDTYCFTNMDTDQVRAILANAKFTVGMRLHSLVFSTLEGVPAIGISYDSKIISFLEYIGVDMLVPCDNINLDSLINYADVILGSYEEFSRSVKARSVRMKREAVKNAEIAAELLDD
;
A
#
# COMPACT_ATOMS: atom_id res chain seq x y z
N MET A 1 7.02 1.77 -1.48
CA MET A 1 6.27 0.53 -1.86
C MET A 1 6.04 -0.30 -0.62
N LYS A 2 4.89 -0.99 -0.57
CA LYS A 2 4.57 -1.99 0.45
C LYS A 2 4.92 -3.38 -0.11
N ILE A 3 5.84 -4.08 0.51
CA ILE A 3 6.43 -5.32 -0.03
C ILE A 3 6.22 -6.46 0.96
N LEU A 4 5.60 -7.56 0.50
CA LEU A 4 5.51 -8.80 1.26
C LEU A 4 6.61 -9.75 0.80
N MET A 5 7.56 -10.05 1.67
CA MET A 5 8.55 -11.10 1.46
C MET A 5 8.07 -12.40 2.08
N THR A 6 8.23 -13.53 1.38
CA THR A 6 7.83 -14.85 1.90
C THR A 6 9.02 -15.81 1.87
N THR A 7 9.28 -16.48 3.00
CA THR A 7 10.36 -17.46 3.15
C THR A 7 9.93 -18.61 4.04
N MET A 8 10.67 -19.73 4.03
CA MET A 8 10.36 -20.88 4.87
C MET A 8 10.55 -20.59 6.36
N GLY A 9 11.64 -19.94 6.72
CA GLY A 9 12.03 -19.53 8.06
C GLY A 9 13.05 -18.40 8.03
N LEU A 10 13.44 -17.90 9.20
CA LEU A 10 14.46 -16.87 9.41
C LEU A 10 15.52 -17.31 10.42
N ASP A 11 15.97 -18.58 10.31
CA ASP A 11 17.05 -19.14 11.11
C ASP A 11 18.45 -18.80 10.53
N LEU A 12 19.51 -19.40 11.08
CA LEU A 12 20.86 -19.16 10.60
C LEU A 12 21.12 -19.88 9.27
N GLY A 13 21.31 -19.13 8.21
CA GLY A 13 21.60 -19.62 6.86
C GLY A 13 21.87 -18.50 5.87
N GLY A 14 22.47 -18.84 4.73
CA GLY A 14 22.85 -17.84 3.71
C GLY A 14 21.67 -17.16 3.05
N ALA A 15 20.58 -17.89 2.78
CA ALA A 15 19.36 -17.36 2.22
C ALA A 15 18.63 -16.46 3.24
N GLU A 16 18.55 -16.91 4.48
CA GLU A 16 17.91 -16.21 5.58
C GLU A 16 18.66 -14.90 5.90
N THR A 17 19.99 -14.92 5.90
CA THR A 17 20.81 -13.71 6.04
C THR A 17 20.58 -12.75 4.88
N HIS A 18 20.53 -13.26 3.63
CA HIS A 18 20.20 -12.44 2.45
C HIS A 18 18.85 -11.72 2.63
N ILE A 19 17.81 -12.45 3.05
CA ILE A 19 16.47 -11.90 3.24
C ILE A 19 16.47 -10.84 4.35
N ALA A 20 17.11 -11.14 5.48
CA ALA A 20 17.21 -10.23 6.60
C ALA A 20 17.92 -8.92 6.20
N GLU A 21 19.06 -9.00 5.54
CA GLU A 21 19.82 -7.82 5.11
C GLU A 21 19.08 -7.04 4.01
N LEU A 22 18.47 -7.72 3.02
CA LEU A 22 17.67 -7.07 1.99
C LEU A 22 16.47 -6.34 2.59
N SER A 23 15.76 -6.98 3.51
CA SER A 23 14.58 -6.37 4.16
C SER A 23 14.92 -5.11 4.96
N LYS A 24 16.03 -5.15 5.72
CA LYS A 24 16.54 -3.99 6.46
C LYS A 24 16.95 -2.85 5.53
N ALA A 25 17.65 -3.16 4.44
CA ALA A 25 18.09 -2.14 3.47
C ALA A 25 16.90 -1.46 2.79
N LEU A 26 15.89 -2.23 2.39
CA LEU A 26 14.68 -1.70 1.78
C LEU A 26 13.84 -0.90 2.78
N SER A 27 13.75 -1.34 4.05
CA SER A 27 13.09 -0.57 5.11
C SER A 27 13.80 0.77 5.35
N LYS A 28 15.14 0.78 5.41
CA LYS A 28 15.95 2.00 5.53
C LYS A 28 15.78 2.93 4.32
N ALA A 29 15.51 2.38 3.14
CA ALA A 29 15.21 3.15 1.93
C ALA A 29 13.75 3.70 1.90
N GLY A 30 12.97 3.53 2.97
CA GLY A 30 11.62 4.09 3.11
C GLY A 30 10.51 3.21 2.52
N HIS A 31 10.76 1.90 2.33
CA HIS A 31 9.73 0.95 1.91
C HIS A 31 9.10 0.24 3.13
N ASP A 32 7.80 -0.02 3.09
CA ASP A 32 7.09 -0.81 4.12
C ASP A 32 7.27 -2.29 3.83
N ILE A 33 8.08 -2.97 4.66
CA ILE A 33 8.45 -4.35 4.47
C ILE A 33 7.78 -5.23 5.51
N THR A 34 7.14 -6.28 5.04
CA THR A 34 6.64 -7.36 5.90
C THR A 34 7.24 -8.69 5.44
N ILE A 35 7.78 -9.47 6.37
CA ILE A 35 8.24 -10.83 6.12
C ILE A 35 7.21 -11.81 6.67
N CYS A 36 6.78 -12.77 5.84
CA CYS A 36 5.95 -13.88 6.26
C CYS A 36 6.77 -15.18 6.26
N SER A 37 6.89 -15.82 7.42
CA SER A 37 7.69 -17.05 7.59
C SER A 37 7.22 -17.86 8.80
N ASN A 38 7.84 -19.04 9.02
CA ASN A 38 7.62 -19.87 10.23
C ASN A 38 8.46 -19.40 11.43
N GLY A 39 8.86 -18.12 11.48
CA GLY A 39 9.73 -17.58 12.54
C GLY A 39 11.20 -17.89 12.34
N GLY A 40 12.00 -17.67 13.39
CA GLY A 40 13.44 -17.91 13.43
C GLY A 40 14.22 -16.85 14.20
N VAL A 41 15.53 -17.06 14.35
CA VAL A 41 16.39 -16.18 15.18
C VAL A 41 16.52 -14.75 14.68
N PHE A 42 16.40 -14.53 13.37
CA PHE A 42 16.49 -13.18 12.78
C PHE A 42 15.23 -12.33 12.96
N VAL A 43 14.09 -12.88 13.41
CA VAL A 43 12.83 -12.13 13.53
C VAL A 43 13.02 -10.86 14.36
N LYS A 44 13.54 -11.00 15.59
CA LYS A 44 13.79 -9.85 16.48
C LYS A 44 14.73 -8.80 15.85
N ASN A 45 15.72 -9.27 15.09
CA ASN A 45 16.73 -8.43 14.45
C ASN A 45 16.12 -7.57 13.33
N VAL A 46 15.24 -8.15 12.51
CA VAL A 46 14.57 -7.40 11.42
C VAL A 46 13.49 -6.47 11.97
N GLU A 47 12.74 -6.90 13.01
CA GLU A 47 11.73 -6.05 13.65
C GLU A 47 12.34 -4.81 14.30
N ALA A 48 13.53 -4.92 14.91
CA ALA A 48 14.27 -3.79 15.44
C ALA A 48 14.66 -2.74 14.38
N CYS A 49 14.64 -3.13 13.09
CA CYS A 49 14.91 -2.27 11.94
C CYS A 49 13.62 -1.77 11.24
N GLY A 50 12.44 -1.94 11.85
CA GLY A 50 11.16 -1.47 11.31
C GLY A 50 10.52 -2.43 10.29
N VAL A 51 11.04 -3.65 10.11
CA VAL A 51 10.43 -4.69 9.28
C VAL A 51 9.38 -5.43 10.10
N LYS A 52 8.16 -5.61 9.56
CA LYS A 52 7.09 -6.35 10.22
C LYS A 52 7.24 -7.85 9.98
N HIS A 53 6.84 -8.68 10.94
CA HIS A 53 6.80 -10.14 10.77
C HIS A 53 5.39 -10.70 10.93
N VAL A 54 5.05 -11.69 10.09
CA VAL A 54 3.80 -12.45 10.13
C VAL A 54 4.13 -13.93 10.18
N ASP A 55 3.62 -14.60 11.20
CA ASP A 55 3.85 -16.03 11.35
C ASP A 55 2.93 -16.85 10.45
N ALA A 56 3.53 -17.73 9.63
CA ALA A 56 2.82 -18.66 8.78
C ALA A 56 3.69 -19.91 8.50
N PRO A 57 3.11 -21.12 8.49
CA PRO A 57 3.84 -22.37 8.33
C PRO A 57 4.25 -22.62 6.87
N LEU A 58 5.16 -21.80 6.33
CA LEU A 58 5.61 -21.88 4.94
C LEU A 58 6.68 -22.94 4.67
N ASN A 59 7.11 -23.67 5.67
CA ASN A 59 8.14 -24.71 5.62
C ASN A 59 7.60 -26.14 5.50
N VAL A 60 6.29 -26.35 5.57
CA VAL A 60 5.65 -27.67 5.64
C VAL A 60 4.91 -28.03 4.36
N ARG A 61 4.97 -29.32 3.94
CA ARG A 61 4.41 -29.84 2.68
C ARG A 61 3.06 -30.54 2.81
N GLY A 62 2.44 -30.57 3.99
CA GLY A 62 1.15 -31.23 4.23
C GLY A 62 -0.02 -30.46 3.57
N ALA A 63 -0.98 -31.16 2.97
CA ALA A 63 -2.10 -30.54 2.24
C ALA A 63 -2.89 -29.54 3.11
N TRP A 64 -3.18 -29.87 4.36
CA TRP A 64 -3.87 -28.97 5.30
C TRP A 64 -3.03 -27.75 5.65
N THR A 65 -1.72 -27.91 5.79
CA THR A 65 -0.81 -26.81 6.07
C THR A 65 -0.70 -25.87 4.86
N ILE A 66 -0.66 -26.43 3.65
CA ILE A 66 -0.71 -25.64 2.40
C ILE A 66 -1.98 -24.77 2.34
N LEU A 67 -3.16 -25.37 2.59
CA LEU A 67 -4.41 -24.63 2.61
C LEU A 67 -4.43 -23.51 3.66
N ARG A 68 -3.96 -23.83 4.88
CA ARG A 68 -3.83 -22.86 5.98
C ARG A 68 -2.88 -21.71 5.60
N SER A 69 -1.72 -22.03 5.04
CA SER A 69 -0.72 -21.01 4.61
C SER A 69 -1.27 -20.11 3.52
N VAL A 70 -1.93 -20.69 2.49
CA VAL A 70 -2.59 -19.92 1.43
C VAL A 70 -3.67 -19.02 2.02
N PHE A 71 -4.47 -19.50 2.97
CA PHE A 71 -5.51 -18.71 3.61
C PHE A 71 -4.93 -17.54 4.41
N ILE A 72 -3.87 -17.76 5.21
CA ILE A 72 -3.19 -16.71 5.99
C ILE A 72 -2.62 -15.65 5.04
N LEU A 73 -1.85 -16.07 4.02
CA LEU A 73 -1.27 -15.18 3.03
C LEU A 73 -2.35 -14.42 2.26
N TYR A 74 -3.41 -15.10 1.80
CA TYR A 74 -4.50 -14.47 1.06
C TYR A 74 -5.20 -13.40 1.92
N ARG A 75 -5.54 -13.73 3.17
CA ARG A 75 -6.18 -12.79 4.09
C ARG A 75 -5.28 -11.58 4.35
N TRP A 76 -4.00 -11.83 4.59
CA TRP A 76 -3.03 -10.76 4.82
C TRP A 76 -2.89 -9.86 3.59
N VAL A 77 -2.68 -10.44 2.40
CA VAL A 77 -2.53 -9.68 1.14
C VAL A 77 -3.79 -8.90 0.81
N LYS A 78 -4.98 -9.48 1.05
CA LYS A 78 -6.24 -8.80 0.82
C LYS A 78 -6.42 -7.58 1.74
N ASN A 79 -6.05 -7.69 2.99
CA ASN A 79 -6.23 -6.62 3.98
C ASN A 79 -5.15 -5.54 3.86
N ASN A 80 -3.92 -5.92 3.52
CA ASN A 80 -2.76 -5.01 3.48
C ASN A 80 -2.38 -4.51 2.08
N ARG A 81 -2.86 -5.18 1.01
CA ARG A 81 -2.69 -4.80 -0.41
C ARG A 81 -1.24 -4.43 -0.78
N PRO A 82 -0.27 -5.32 -0.58
CA PRO A 82 1.11 -5.03 -0.93
C PRO A 82 1.24 -4.75 -2.43
N ASP A 83 2.15 -3.86 -2.80
CA ASP A 83 2.51 -3.56 -4.18
C ASP A 83 3.17 -4.76 -4.86
N ILE A 84 3.92 -5.56 -4.09
CA ILE A 84 4.68 -6.71 -4.57
C ILE A 84 4.68 -7.84 -3.54
N ILE A 85 4.58 -9.07 -4.02
CA ILE A 85 4.94 -10.28 -3.27
C ILE A 85 6.29 -10.75 -3.80
N HIS A 86 7.28 -10.91 -2.92
CA HIS A 86 8.61 -11.42 -3.23
C HIS A 86 8.87 -12.72 -2.47
N ALA A 87 8.94 -13.84 -3.16
CA ALA A 87 9.18 -15.13 -2.53
C ALA A 87 10.64 -15.58 -2.65
N HIS A 88 11.15 -16.09 -1.52
CA HIS A 88 12.48 -16.67 -1.41
C HIS A 88 12.33 -18.17 -1.09
N ALA A 89 12.74 -19.04 -1.97
CA ALA A 89 12.58 -20.49 -1.95
C ALA A 89 11.28 -21.03 -2.58
N ARG A 90 11.34 -22.32 -2.97
CA ARG A 90 10.35 -22.97 -3.83
C ARG A 90 8.94 -23.12 -3.21
N ILE A 91 8.86 -23.52 -1.95
CA ILE A 91 7.55 -23.71 -1.29
C ILE A 91 6.84 -22.36 -1.09
N PRO A 92 7.47 -21.33 -0.50
CA PRO A 92 6.92 -19.98 -0.47
C PRO A 92 6.55 -19.45 -1.86
N ALA A 93 7.36 -19.71 -2.90
CA ALA A 93 7.04 -19.29 -4.27
C ALA A 93 5.76 -19.93 -4.80
N PHE A 94 5.57 -21.23 -4.59
CA PHE A 94 4.35 -21.94 -4.97
C PHE A 94 3.11 -21.37 -4.27
N LEU A 95 3.17 -21.16 -2.95
CA LEU A 95 2.06 -20.63 -2.16
C LEU A 95 1.74 -19.16 -2.53
N SER A 96 2.79 -18.36 -2.67
CA SER A 96 2.69 -16.95 -3.05
C SER A 96 2.14 -16.77 -4.46
N ASN A 97 2.46 -17.67 -5.39
CA ASN A 97 1.91 -17.63 -6.75
C ASN A 97 0.40 -17.83 -6.77
N ILE A 98 -0.13 -18.74 -5.96
CA ILE A 98 -1.59 -18.94 -5.82
C ILE A 98 -2.23 -17.64 -5.32
N VAL A 99 -1.68 -17.04 -4.27
CA VAL A 99 -2.21 -15.81 -3.67
C VAL A 99 -2.08 -14.64 -4.64
N ALA A 100 -0.93 -14.49 -5.30
CA ALA A 100 -0.68 -13.44 -6.30
C ALA A 100 -1.66 -13.53 -7.48
N PHE A 101 -1.98 -14.75 -7.92
CA PHE A 101 -3.00 -14.98 -8.96
C PHE A 101 -4.40 -14.56 -8.49
N LEU A 102 -4.80 -14.96 -7.27
CA LEU A 102 -6.11 -14.64 -6.70
C LEU A 102 -6.30 -13.15 -6.39
N THR A 103 -5.22 -12.46 -5.98
CA THR A 103 -5.24 -11.05 -5.59
C THR A 103 -4.74 -10.10 -6.68
N ARG A 104 -4.18 -10.65 -7.77
CA ARG A 104 -3.52 -9.90 -8.87
C ARG A 104 -2.35 -9.04 -8.42
N THR A 105 -1.78 -9.33 -7.28
CA THR A 105 -0.58 -8.66 -6.79
C THR A 105 0.62 -9.06 -7.65
N PRO A 106 1.47 -8.13 -8.09
CA PRO A 106 2.72 -8.45 -8.78
C PRO A 106 3.58 -9.40 -7.95
N PHE A 107 4.16 -10.41 -8.62
CA PHE A 107 4.90 -11.48 -7.96
C PHE A 107 6.26 -11.66 -8.59
N VAL A 108 7.31 -11.67 -7.75
CA VAL A 108 8.71 -11.93 -8.09
C VAL A 108 9.30 -12.99 -7.17
N THR A 109 10.40 -13.62 -7.60
CA THR A 109 11.07 -14.65 -6.81
C THR A 109 12.57 -14.41 -6.77
N THR A 110 13.23 -14.83 -5.67
CA THR A 110 14.69 -15.00 -5.62
C THR A 110 15.03 -16.47 -5.45
N THR A 111 15.98 -16.96 -6.26
CA THR A 111 16.50 -18.33 -6.22
C THR A 111 17.85 -18.33 -5.53
N HIS A 112 17.97 -19.13 -4.45
CA HIS A 112 19.18 -19.26 -3.64
C HIS A 112 19.90 -20.59 -3.84
N PHE A 113 19.21 -21.61 -4.36
CA PHE A 113 19.71 -22.98 -4.52
C PHE A 113 19.17 -23.63 -5.79
N ASN A 114 19.85 -24.69 -6.23
CA ASN A 114 19.32 -25.64 -7.20
C ASN A 114 18.32 -26.58 -6.49
N PHE A 115 17.07 -26.54 -6.90
CA PHE A 115 16.04 -27.42 -6.37
C PHE A 115 15.89 -28.65 -7.28
N THR A 116 15.50 -29.79 -6.70
CA THR A 116 15.12 -30.95 -7.53
C THR A 116 13.89 -30.60 -8.38
N THR A 117 13.95 -30.87 -9.68
CA THR A 117 12.86 -30.61 -10.63
C THR A 117 11.76 -31.66 -10.57
N ASP A 118 12.01 -32.78 -9.87
CA ASP A 118 11.08 -33.89 -9.76
C ASP A 118 9.88 -33.61 -8.88
N GLY A 119 8.77 -34.28 -9.21
CA GLY A 119 7.54 -34.26 -8.43
C GLY A 119 6.58 -33.12 -8.82
N LEU A 120 5.37 -33.18 -8.24
CA LEU A 120 4.25 -32.30 -8.56
C LEU A 120 4.58 -30.81 -8.28
N ILE A 121 5.23 -30.52 -7.15
CA ILE A 121 5.61 -29.17 -6.77
C ILE A 121 6.63 -28.58 -7.76
N GLY A 122 7.59 -29.37 -8.26
CA GLY A 122 8.54 -28.94 -9.26
C GLY A 122 7.85 -28.46 -10.55
N LYS A 123 6.84 -29.20 -11.02
CA LYS A 123 6.07 -28.91 -12.23
C LYS A 123 5.09 -27.73 -12.06
N LEU A 124 4.57 -27.52 -10.86
CA LEU A 124 3.59 -26.46 -10.56
C LEU A 124 4.24 -25.17 -10.04
N THR A 125 5.54 -25.18 -9.73
CA THR A 125 6.25 -23.97 -9.29
C THR A 125 6.37 -22.98 -10.44
N THR A 126 5.92 -21.75 -10.23
CA THR A 126 6.14 -20.63 -11.15
C THR A 126 7.06 -19.62 -10.47
N TRP A 127 7.89 -18.98 -11.28
CA TRP A 127 8.94 -18.08 -10.81
C TRP A 127 8.56 -16.60 -10.92
N GLY A 128 7.24 -16.30 -11.00
CA GLY A 128 6.72 -14.96 -11.07
C GLY A 128 6.82 -14.31 -12.46
N LYS A 129 6.58 -13.01 -12.50
CA LYS A 129 6.73 -12.23 -13.74
C LYS A 129 8.20 -11.97 -14.09
N ARG A 130 9.04 -11.90 -13.06
CA ARG A 130 10.50 -11.82 -13.14
C ARG A 130 11.09 -12.59 -11.98
N SER A 131 12.32 -13.06 -12.18
CA SER A 131 13.07 -13.81 -11.18
C SER A 131 14.40 -13.12 -10.90
N ILE A 132 14.89 -13.26 -9.69
CA ILE A 132 16.22 -12.87 -9.26
C ILE A 132 17.02 -14.15 -9.01
N ALA A 133 18.22 -14.26 -9.53
CA ALA A 133 19.18 -15.30 -9.24
C ALA A 133 20.37 -14.71 -8.49
N VAL A 134 20.88 -15.39 -7.45
CA VAL A 134 22.02 -14.87 -6.68
C VAL A 134 23.36 -15.20 -7.29
N SER A 135 23.38 -15.81 -8.48
CA SER A 135 24.59 -16.11 -9.26
C SER A 135 24.23 -16.49 -10.71
N ASP A 136 25.21 -16.43 -11.61
CA ASP A 136 25.02 -16.77 -13.03
C ASP A 136 24.73 -18.27 -13.27
N ASP A 137 25.30 -19.16 -12.47
CA ASP A 137 24.97 -20.58 -12.51
C ASP A 137 23.53 -20.88 -12.14
N LEU A 138 22.95 -20.14 -11.17
CA LEU A 138 21.52 -20.21 -10.85
C LEU A 138 20.64 -19.59 -11.93
N LYS A 139 21.10 -18.55 -12.61
CA LYS A 139 20.41 -18.05 -13.81
C LYS A 139 20.35 -19.12 -14.89
N ALA A 140 21.49 -19.76 -15.22
CA ALA A 140 21.57 -20.85 -16.20
C ALA A 140 20.63 -22.00 -15.78
N TYR A 141 20.64 -22.39 -14.50
CA TYR A 141 19.75 -23.40 -13.95
C TYR A 141 18.26 -23.08 -14.16
N LEU A 142 17.84 -21.83 -13.96
CA LEU A 142 16.45 -21.41 -14.16
C LEU A 142 16.06 -21.46 -15.65
N VAL A 143 16.95 -21.07 -16.55
CA VAL A 143 16.74 -21.15 -18.00
C VAL A 143 16.60 -22.61 -18.44
N GLU A 144 17.54 -23.46 -18.07
CA GLU A 144 17.63 -24.87 -18.54
C GLU A 144 16.50 -25.74 -17.96
N ASN A 145 16.17 -25.57 -16.67
CA ASN A 145 15.26 -26.49 -15.98
C ASN A 145 13.82 -26.00 -15.93
N TYR A 146 13.58 -24.68 -16.06
CA TYR A 146 12.24 -24.09 -15.97
C TYR A 146 11.84 -23.29 -17.22
N GLY A 147 12.73 -23.18 -18.22
CA GLY A 147 12.45 -22.49 -19.48
C GLY A 147 12.15 -21.00 -19.32
N ILE A 148 12.68 -20.37 -18.27
CA ILE A 148 12.49 -18.94 -18.07
C ILE A 148 13.37 -18.18 -19.06
N ALA A 149 12.78 -17.22 -19.78
CA ALA A 149 13.54 -16.39 -20.71
C ALA A 149 14.61 -15.58 -19.96
N GLU A 150 15.82 -15.52 -20.50
CA GLU A 150 16.96 -14.89 -19.84
C GLU A 150 16.73 -13.43 -19.46
N ASP A 151 15.99 -12.69 -20.31
CA ASP A 151 15.63 -11.28 -20.10
C ASP A 151 14.68 -11.07 -18.90
N LYS A 152 14.09 -12.15 -18.37
CA LYS A 152 13.24 -12.14 -17.18
C LYS A 152 14.00 -12.45 -15.90
N ILE A 153 15.29 -12.78 -15.99
CA ILE A 153 16.13 -13.14 -14.85
C ILE A 153 17.17 -12.06 -14.64
N THR A 154 17.17 -11.45 -13.47
CA THR A 154 18.22 -10.51 -13.04
C THR A 154 19.15 -11.23 -12.09
N VAL A 155 20.47 -11.16 -12.35
CA VAL A 155 21.46 -11.67 -11.41
C VAL A 155 21.78 -10.58 -10.39
N THR A 156 21.72 -10.93 -9.11
CA THR A 156 22.12 -10.10 -7.98
C THR A 156 23.20 -10.81 -7.16
N VAL A 157 23.62 -10.19 -6.11
CA VAL A 157 24.65 -10.69 -5.20
C VAL A 157 24.09 -11.01 -3.82
N ASN A 158 24.80 -11.81 -3.04
CA ASN A 158 24.57 -11.95 -1.62
C ASN A 158 25.29 -10.80 -0.89
N GLY A 159 24.60 -9.66 -0.76
CA GLY A 159 25.17 -8.42 -0.27
C GLY A 159 25.79 -8.55 1.13
N ILE A 160 26.93 -7.88 1.31
CA ILE A 160 27.61 -7.73 2.59
C ILE A 160 27.22 -6.40 3.22
N ASN A 161 26.89 -6.41 4.50
CA ASN A 161 26.65 -5.20 5.26
C ASN A 161 28.02 -4.53 5.58
N THR A 162 28.42 -3.61 4.72
CA THR A 162 29.73 -2.95 4.78
C THR A 162 29.87 -1.94 5.94
N ALA A 163 28.79 -1.70 6.68
CA ALA A 163 28.84 -0.93 7.93
C ALA A 163 29.21 -1.84 9.12
N ASP A 164 28.66 -3.05 9.17
CA ASP A 164 28.95 -4.03 10.20
C ASP A 164 30.31 -4.69 9.93
N PHE A 165 30.61 -5.03 8.67
CA PHE A 165 31.90 -5.56 8.24
C PHE A 165 32.80 -4.44 7.71
N SER A 166 33.66 -3.92 8.59
CA SER A 166 34.56 -2.79 8.31
C SER A 166 35.84 -2.89 9.13
N SER A 167 36.95 -2.44 8.57
CA SER A 167 38.23 -2.29 9.31
C SER A 167 38.14 -1.35 10.52
N LYS A 168 37.02 -0.63 10.67
CA LYS A 168 36.77 0.28 11.81
C LYS A 168 36.01 -0.38 12.97
N VAL A 169 35.63 -1.64 12.86
CA VAL A 169 34.97 -2.38 13.93
C VAL A 169 35.94 -2.55 15.10
N PRO A 170 35.51 -2.35 16.35
CA PRO A 170 36.36 -2.53 17.49
C PRO A 170 36.90 -3.97 17.63
N THR A 171 38.21 -4.13 17.73
CA THR A 171 38.88 -5.45 17.87
C THR A 171 39.22 -5.79 19.30
N LEU A 172 39.23 -4.81 20.19
CA LEU A 172 39.59 -4.96 21.61
C LEU A 172 38.90 -6.12 22.34
N PRO A 173 37.59 -6.40 22.09
CA PRO A 173 36.95 -7.57 22.73
C PRO A 173 37.60 -8.91 22.35
N ILE A 174 38.13 -9.05 21.13
CA ILE A 174 38.83 -10.25 20.68
C ILE A 174 40.23 -10.30 21.33
N ASP A 175 40.93 -9.17 21.37
CA ASP A 175 42.25 -9.09 21.96
C ASP A 175 42.21 -9.41 23.47
N GLU A 176 41.21 -8.93 24.20
CA GLU A 176 41.02 -9.22 25.62
C GLU A 176 40.61 -10.69 25.87
N GLU A 177 39.69 -11.24 25.05
CA GLU A 177 39.21 -12.62 25.25
C GLU A 177 40.31 -13.66 25.04
N PHE A 178 41.23 -13.42 24.08
CA PHE A 178 42.26 -14.37 23.70
C PHE A 178 43.67 -13.97 24.10
N ASP A 179 43.81 -12.96 24.95
CA ASP A 179 45.08 -12.43 25.44
C ASP A 179 46.09 -12.14 24.29
N LEU A 180 45.60 -11.38 23.30
CA LEU A 180 46.36 -11.05 22.11
C LEU A 180 47.03 -9.66 22.26
N SER A 181 48.31 -9.55 21.94
CA SER A 181 48.92 -8.24 21.75
C SER A 181 48.50 -7.63 20.41
N PRO A 182 48.52 -6.29 20.26
CA PRO A 182 48.18 -5.64 18.99
C PRO A 182 49.03 -6.10 17.80
N ASP A 183 50.27 -6.53 18.08
CA ASP A 183 51.22 -6.99 17.07
C ASP A 183 51.11 -8.50 16.77
N THR A 184 50.31 -9.27 17.51
CA THR A 184 50.11 -10.70 17.29
C THR A 184 49.47 -10.94 15.92
N PRO A 185 50.11 -11.63 14.98
CA PRO A 185 49.54 -11.96 13.68
C PRO A 185 48.37 -12.96 13.85
N VAL A 186 47.22 -12.67 13.25
CA VAL A 186 46.03 -13.53 13.27
C VAL A 186 45.69 -14.02 11.89
N ILE A 187 45.63 -15.34 11.73
CA ILE A 187 45.14 -16.03 10.54
C ILE A 187 43.76 -16.57 10.89
N LEU A 188 42.73 -16.20 10.11
CA LEU A 188 41.35 -16.55 10.35
C LEU A 188 40.78 -17.44 9.27
N THR A 189 40.06 -18.50 9.65
CA THR A 189 39.15 -19.23 8.74
C THR A 189 37.78 -19.33 9.38
N VAL A 190 36.73 -19.02 8.61
CA VAL A 190 35.32 -19.07 9.05
C VAL A 190 34.54 -19.92 8.05
N SER A 191 33.96 -21.02 8.50
CA SER A 191 33.11 -21.86 7.66
C SER A 191 32.15 -22.71 8.49
N ARG A 192 31.18 -23.35 7.83
CA ARG A 192 30.46 -24.46 8.47
C ARG A 192 31.45 -25.62 8.63
N MET A 193 31.56 -26.12 9.84
CA MET A 193 32.46 -27.27 10.15
C MET A 193 31.77 -28.59 9.83
N ASP A 194 31.22 -28.71 8.61
CA ASP A 194 30.70 -29.96 8.06
C ASP A 194 31.73 -30.58 7.11
N LYS A 195 31.83 -31.91 7.08
CA LYS A 195 32.84 -32.66 6.28
C LYS A 195 32.88 -32.27 4.80
N ASN A 196 31.78 -31.80 4.25
CA ASN A 196 31.67 -31.34 2.85
C ASN A 196 31.84 -29.83 2.68
N ALA A 197 32.20 -29.08 3.72
CA ALA A 197 32.26 -27.60 3.68
C ALA A 197 33.52 -27.00 4.32
N CYS A 198 34.31 -27.75 5.09
CA CYS A 198 35.42 -27.26 5.89
C CYS A 198 36.81 -27.69 5.39
N LEU A 199 36.99 -28.01 4.10
CA LEU A 199 38.28 -28.43 3.55
C LEU A 199 39.38 -27.38 3.83
N ALA A 200 39.11 -26.11 3.66
CA ALA A 200 40.06 -25.05 3.96
C ALA A 200 40.57 -25.08 5.41
N ALA A 201 39.71 -25.40 6.38
CA ALA A 201 40.13 -25.54 7.75
C ALA A 201 41.02 -26.77 7.99
N TYR A 202 40.69 -27.93 7.35
CA TYR A 202 41.54 -29.11 7.43
C TYR A 202 42.94 -28.89 6.82
N GLU A 203 42.99 -28.33 5.62
CA GLU A 203 44.25 -28.07 4.91
C GLU A 203 45.09 -26.97 5.58
N LEU A 204 44.42 -25.96 6.19
CA LEU A 204 45.10 -24.96 7.00
C LEU A 204 45.71 -25.59 8.28
N LEU A 205 45.01 -26.53 8.93
CA LEU A 205 45.58 -27.26 10.06
C LEU A 205 46.71 -28.21 9.64
N ASP A 206 46.66 -28.80 8.44
CA ASP A 206 47.78 -29.61 7.89
C ASP A 206 49.01 -28.76 7.56
N ALA A 207 48.84 -27.48 7.23
CA ALA A 207 49.90 -26.51 7.05
C ALA A 207 50.35 -25.80 8.34
N ALA A 208 49.63 -25.99 9.44
CA ALA A 208 49.77 -25.15 10.64
C ALA A 208 51.17 -25.26 11.31
N GLU A 209 51.79 -26.43 11.28
CA GLU A 209 53.13 -26.62 11.85
C GLU A 209 54.19 -25.83 11.06
N ASP A 210 54.14 -25.87 9.72
CA ASP A 210 55.04 -25.09 8.88
C ASP A 210 54.78 -23.60 8.97
N ILE A 211 53.53 -23.19 9.09
CA ILE A 211 53.13 -21.78 9.34
C ILE A 211 53.72 -21.29 10.68
N HIS A 212 53.58 -22.10 11.75
CA HIS A 212 54.12 -21.77 13.07
C HIS A 212 55.65 -21.66 13.03
N ASN A 213 56.37 -22.55 12.31
CA ASN A 213 57.79 -22.47 12.11
C ASN A 213 58.24 -21.18 11.39
N LEU A 214 57.44 -20.66 10.47
CA LEU A 214 57.69 -19.40 9.78
C LEU A 214 57.30 -18.15 10.59
N SER A 215 56.31 -18.26 11.42
CA SER A 215 55.74 -17.18 12.21
C SER A 215 55.33 -17.69 13.59
N PRO A 216 56.27 -17.82 14.58
CA PRO A 216 56.02 -18.46 15.85
C PRO A 216 54.96 -17.72 16.71
N ASP A 217 54.82 -16.40 16.53
CA ASP A 217 53.86 -15.57 17.27
C ASP A 217 52.47 -15.58 16.65
N ALA A 218 52.28 -16.17 15.45
CA ALA A 218 50.99 -16.16 14.77
C ALA A 218 50.00 -17.09 15.45
N LYS A 219 48.74 -16.62 15.52
CA LYS A 219 47.60 -17.40 16.02
C LYS A 219 46.67 -17.77 14.84
N ILE A 220 46.22 -19.01 14.80
CA ILE A 220 45.28 -19.52 13.79
C ILE A 220 43.90 -19.72 14.44
N PHE A 221 42.91 -18.92 14.02
CA PHE A 221 41.54 -19.02 14.47
C PHE A 221 40.73 -19.87 13.49
N VAL A 222 40.07 -20.91 14.02
CA VAL A 222 39.15 -21.78 13.28
C VAL A 222 37.74 -21.58 13.88
N VAL A 223 36.85 -20.96 13.10
CA VAL A 223 35.55 -20.50 13.58
C VAL A 223 34.41 -21.15 12.82
N GLY A 224 33.46 -21.74 13.54
CA GLY A 224 32.24 -22.33 12.97
C GLY A 224 31.75 -23.54 13.75
N ASN A 225 30.53 -23.99 13.42
CA ASN A 225 29.90 -25.18 13.96
C ASN A 225 29.59 -26.20 12.87
N GLY A 226 29.53 -27.47 13.21
CA GLY A 226 29.18 -28.55 12.31
C GLY A 226 29.64 -29.92 12.80
N ASN A 227 29.37 -30.95 12.02
CA ASN A 227 29.61 -32.36 12.39
C ASN A 227 31.10 -32.77 12.35
N ALA A 228 31.99 -31.93 11.85
CA ALA A 228 33.44 -32.13 11.85
C ALA A 228 34.16 -31.36 12.98
N LEU A 229 33.45 -30.56 13.78
CA LEU A 229 34.05 -29.66 14.76
C LEU A 229 34.92 -30.41 15.79
N ASP A 230 34.45 -31.55 16.32
CA ASP A 230 35.18 -32.32 17.32
C ASP A 230 36.47 -32.94 16.74
N GLU A 231 36.43 -33.37 15.51
CA GLU A 231 37.65 -33.88 14.78
C GLU A 231 38.69 -32.75 14.61
N ILE A 232 38.24 -31.54 14.21
CA ILE A 232 39.07 -30.34 14.11
C ILE A 232 39.67 -29.94 15.45
N ARG A 233 38.93 -30.00 16.54
CA ARG A 233 39.40 -29.71 17.91
C ARG A 233 40.48 -30.73 18.33
N VAL A 234 40.30 -32.01 18.06
CA VAL A 234 41.28 -33.06 18.38
C VAL A 234 42.58 -32.78 17.63
N LYS A 235 42.51 -32.49 16.33
CA LYS A 235 43.64 -32.18 15.49
C LYS A 235 44.41 -30.94 15.97
N ALA A 236 43.69 -29.85 16.23
CA ALA A 236 44.26 -28.59 16.76
C ALA A 236 44.97 -28.81 18.11
N SER A 237 44.32 -29.53 19.05
CA SER A 237 44.90 -29.86 20.34
C SER A 237 46.16 -30.71 20.25
N ALA A 238 46.27 -31.62 19.27
CA ALA A 238 47.46 -32.42 19.03
C ALA A 238 48.63 -31.56 18.52
N LEU A 239 48.35 -30.61 17.59
CA LEU A 239 49.32 -29.65 17.07
C LEU A 239 49.82 -28.68 18.16
N ASN A 240 48.91 -28.13 18.96
CA ASN A 240 49.27 -27.25 20.10
C ASN A 240 50.17 -27.97 21.13
N ARG A 241 49.82 -29.20 21.46
CA ARG A 241 50.67 -30.03 22.36
C ARG A 241 52.07 -30.28 21.79
N LYS A 242 52.16 -30.53 20.47
CA LYS A 242 53.44 -30.74 19.79
C LYS A 242 54.32 -29.50 19.81
N ALA A 243 53.70 -28.32 19.61
CA ALA A 243 54.36 -27.02 19.65
C ALA A 243 54.68 -26.52 21.06
N GLY A 244 54.04 -27.05 22.11
CA GLY A 244 54.16 -26.60 23.50
C GLY A 244 53.48 -25.27 23.78
N CYS A 245 52.61 -24.78 22.88
CA CYS A 245 51.87 -23.53 23.04
C CYS A 245 50.52 -23.60 22.27
N ASP A 246 49.55 -22.75 22.71
CA ASP A 246 48.24 -22.66 22.09
C ASP A 246 48.26 -21.62 20.95
N TYR A 247 48.73 -22.06 19.75
CA TYR A 247 48.73 -21.19 18.58
C TYR A 247 47.54 -21.44 17.64
N ILE A 248 46.76 -22.54 17.83
CA ILE A 248 45.55 -22.83 17.09
C ILE A 248 44.36 -22.72 18.08
N ILE A 249 43.39 -21.86 17.77
CA ILE A 249 42.25 -21.57 18.59
C ILE A 249 40.97 -21.98 17.84
N VAL A 250 40.25 -22.98 18.32
CA VAL A 250 39.01 -23.48 17.74
C VAL A 250 37.84 -23.00 18.58
N THR A 251 37.19 -21.93 18.15
CA THR A 251 36.16 -21.23 18.96
C THR A 251 34.78 -21.91 18.96
N GLY A 252 34.47 -22.70 17.94
CA GLY A 252 33.09 -23.05 17.59
C GLY A 252 32.37 -21.90 16.89
N GLY A 253 31.03 -21.90 16.87
CA GLY A 253 30.24 -20.84 16.25
C GLY A 253 30.25 -19.55 17.05
N ARG A 254 30.40 -18.43 16.37
CA ARG A 254 30.42 -17.07 16.93
C ARG A 254 29.44 -16.15 16.24
N THR A 255 29.05 -15.07 16.89
CA THR A 255 28.17 -14.02 16.36
C THR A 255 28.92 -12.69 16.08
N ASP A 256 30.13 -12.54 16.59
CA ASP A 256 31.03 -11.40 16.47
C ASP A 256 32.04 -11.55 15.32
N ILE A 257 31.64 -12.22 14.26
CA ILE A 257 32.47 -12.41 13.06
C ILE A 257 33.04 -11.09 12.51
N PRO A 258 32.32 -9.96 12.52
CA PRO A 258 32.90 -8.67 12.09
C PRO A 258 34.16 -8.28 12.89
N CYS A 259 34.17 -8.50 14.22
CA CYS A 259 35.34 -8.19 15.06
C CYS A 259 36.51 -9.10 14.73
N LEU A 260 36.25 -10.40 14.51
CA LEU A 260 37.28 -11.38 14.11
C LEU A 260 37.86 -11.05 12.72
N CYS A 261 37.03 -10.71 11.75
CA CYS A 261 37.50 -10.30 10.42
C CYS A 261 38.32 -9.02 10.47
N ALA A 262 37.88 -8.01 11.23
CA ALA A 262 38.61 -6.76 11.38
C ALA A 262 39.94 -6.96 12.14
N ARG A 263 40.05 -7.94 13.06
CA ARG A 263 41.26 -8.27 13.81
C ARG A 263 42.27 -9.11 13.02
N ALA A 264 41.77 -9.88 12.06
CA ALA A 264 42.63 -10.79 11.32
C ALA A 264 43.61 -10.04 10.39
N ASN A 265 44.82 -10.56 10.28
CA ASN A 265 45.84 -10.06 9.33
C ASN A 265 45.74 -10.80 7.99
N LEU A 266 45.20 -12.03 8.00
CA LEU A 266 45.00 -12.85 6.83
C LEU A 266 43.78 -13.74 7.02
N PHE A 267 42.96 -13.87 5.99
CA PHE A 267 41.83 -14.78 5.93
C PHE A 267 42.09 -15.93 4.97
N VAL A 268 41.67 -17.15 5.33
CA VAL A 268 41.75 -18.33 4.46
C VAL A 268 40.34 -18.90 4.31
N GLY A 269 39.81 -18.85 3.10
CA GLY A 269 38.44 -19.35 2.83
C GLY A 269 37.87 -18.85 1.53
N VAL A 270 36.59 -19.08 1.30
CA VAL A 270 35.85 -18.74 0.08
C VAL A 270 34.45 -18.23 0.37
N SER A 271 33.75 -17.81 -0.67
CA SER A 271 32.32 -17.45 -0.65
C SER A 271 32.03 -16.31 0.32
N ARG A 272 30.88 -16.31 0.99
CA ARG A 272 30.42 -15.20 1.84
C ARG A 272 31.44 -14.80 2.92
N ALA A 273 32.07 -15.77 3.59
CA ALA A 273 33.02 -15.48 4.65
C ALA A 273 34.29 -14.75 4.13
N ALA A 274 34.74 -15.08 2.93
CA ALA A 274 35.82 -14.34 2.25
C ALA A 274 35.38 -12.91 1.90
N LEU A 275 34.16 -12.70 1.39
CA LEU A 275 33.62 -11.36 1.12
C LEU A 275 33.50 -10.51 2.40
N GLU A 276 33.14 -11.13 3.52
CA GLU A 276 33.08 -10.48 4.83
C GLU A 276 34.45 -10.02 5.31
N ALA A 277 35.49 -10.87 5.14
CA ALA A 277 36.88 -10.52 5.42
C ALA A 277 37.41 -9.41 4.49
N MET A 278 37.18 -9.52 3.18
CA MET A 278 37.52 -8.47 2.21
C MET A 278 36.86 -7.12 2.57
N SER A 279 35.63 -7.15 3.06
CA SER A 279 34.93 -5.94 3.53
C SER A 279 35.62 -5.29 4.73
N CYS A 280 36.32 -6.05 5.55
CA CYS A 280 37.14 -5.58 6.67
C CYS A 280 38.58 -5.19 6.29
N GLU A 281 38.92 -5.15 5.00
CA GLU A 281 40.28 -4.88 4.49
C GLU A 281 41.31 -5.96 4.89
N THR A 282 40.82 -7.19 5.13
CA THR A 282 41.65 -8.32 5.53
C THR A 282 42.03 -9.12 4.30
N PRO A 283 43.31 -9.18 3.90
CA PRO A 283 43.78 -9.95 2.73
C PRO A 283 43.33 -11.39 2.76
N VAL A 284 42.90 -11.93 1.60
CA VAL A 284 42.30 -13.26 1.49
C VAL A 284 43.15 -14.21 0.66
N ILE A 285 43.41 -15.41 1.19
CA ILE A 285 43.80 -16.60 0.42
C ILE A 285 42.53 -17.39 0.10
N PHE A 286 42.15 -17.45 -1.17
CA PHE A 286 41.00 -18.20 -1.61
C PHE A 286 41.25 -19.69 -1.63
N ALA A 287 40.69 -20.40 -0.67
CA ALA A 287 40.81 -21.85 -0.49
C ALA A 287 39.48 -22.43 -0.03
N GLY A 288 38.93 -23.41 -0.72
CA GLY A 288 37.62 -24.02 -0.37
C GLY A 288 37.41 -25.40 -0.95
N ASN A 289 36.28 -26.02 -0.64
CA ASN A 289 35.92 -27.36 -1.11
C ASN A 289 35.76 -27.48 -2.63
N GLN A 290 35.50 -26.37 -3.31
CA GLN A 290 35.17 -26.36 -4.73
C GLN A 290 36.32 -25.84 -5.61
N GLY A 291 37.32 -25.17 -5.04
CA GLY A 291 38.44 -24.63 -5.76
C GLY A 291 39.45 -23.90 -4.88
N PHE A 292 40.59 -23.57 -5.52
CA PHE A 292 41.74 -22.86 -4.94
C PHE A 292 42.33 -21.87 -5.94
N VAL A 293 42.51 -20.62 -5.52
CA VAL A 293 43.11 -19.56 -6.35
C VAL A 293 44.27 -18.88 -5.64
N GLY A 294 44.42 -19.09 -4.34
CA GLY A 294 45.50 -18.52 -3.52
C GLY A 294 45.26 -17.06 -3.13
N LEU A 295 46.35 -16.32 -2.85
CA LEU A 295 46.28 -14.92 -2.43
C LEU A 295 45.65 -14.06 -3.52
N PHE A 296 44.73 -13.17 -3.11
CA PHE A 296 44.03 -12.26 -4.01
C PHE A 296 44.99 -11.33 -4.76
N ASP A 297 44.74 -11.19 -6.04
CA ASP A 297 45.24 -10.12 -6.89
C ASP A 297 44.23 -9.77 -7.98
N GLU A 298 44.30 -8.57 -8.56
CA GLU A 298 43.29 -8.07 -9.51
C GLU A 298 43.17 -8.93 -10.79
N SER A 299 44.22 -9.69 -11.18
CA SER A 299 44.15 -10.56 -12.35
C SER A 299 43.18 -11.72 -12.19
N LYS A 300 42.78 -12.03 -10.96
CA LYS A 300 41.85 -13.12 -10.59
C LYS A 300 40.40 -12.69 -10.52
N LEU A 301 40.09 -11.39 -10.71
CA LEU A 301 38.75 -10.83 -10.59
C LEU A 301 37.72 -11.50 -11.49
N ASP A 302 38.06 -11.83 -12.71
CA ASP A 302 37.13 -12.50 -13.65
C ASP A 302 36.68 -13.87 -13.14
N ASP A 303 37.59 -14.64 -12.54
CA ASP A 303 37.30 -15.95 -11.94
C ASP A 303 36.47 -15.76 -10.63
N CYS A 304 36.78 -14.72 -9.87
CA CYS A 304 35.95 -14.33 -8.70
C CYS A 304 34.49 -14.12 -9.09
N TYR A 305 34.24 -13.30 -10.10
CA TYR A 305 32.88 -12.98 -10.54
C TYR A 305 32.15 -14.16 -11.16
N LYS A 306 32.81 -14.93 -12.07
CA LYS A 306 32.22 -16.09 -12.73
C LYS A 306 31.77 -17.17 -11.75
N THR A 307 32.48 -17.33 -10.65
CA THR A 307 32.26 -18.41 -9.67
C THR A 307 31.57 -17.92 -8.38
N ASN A 308 31.21 -16.63 -8.28
CA ASN A 308 30.71 -16.02 -7.06
C ASN A 308 31.62 -16.31 -5.85
N PHE A 309 32.94 -16.17 -6.02
CA PHE A 309 33.96 -16.42 -4.99
C PHE A 309 33.97 -17.84 -4.41
N THR A 310 33.38 -18.83 -5.08
CA THR A 310 33.47 -20.24 -4.70
C THR A 310 34.62 -20.98 -5.41
N PHE A 311 35.07 -20.44 -6.54
CA PHE A 311 36.14 -20.99 -7.41
C PHE A 311 35.89 -22.41 -7.87
N ARG A 312 34.63 -22.77 -8.09
CA ARG A 312 34.24 -24.11 -8.54
C ARG A 312 34.98 -24.52 -9.81
N GLY A 313 35.78 -25.61 -9.72
CA GLY A 313 36.51 -26.16 -10.82
C GLY A 313 37.85 -25.44 -11.14
N VAL A 314 38.30 -24.53 -10.28
CA VAL A 314 39.55 -23.79 -10.42
C VAL A 314 40.54 -24.24 -9.34
N GLY A 315 41.50 -25.10 -9.66
CA GLY A 315 42.51 -25.60 -8.72
C GLY A 315 41.98 -26.51 -7.61
N GLU A 316 42.88 -27.07 -6.80
CA GLU A 316 42.58 -27.88 -5.65
C GLU A 316 43.16 -27.25 -4.38
N THR A 317 42.39 -27.21 -3.30
CA THR A 317 42.85 -26.73 -1.99
C THR A 317 43.73 -27.82 -1.35
N THR A 318 44.98 -27.49 -1.05
CA THR A 318 45.93 -28.35 -0.36
C THR A 318 46.74 -27.58 0.67
N ALA A 319 47.20 -28.24 1.71
CA ALA A 319 48.06 -27.66 2.74
C ALA A 319 49.35 -27.00 2.14
N LYS A 320 49.95 -27.66 1.16
CA LYS A 320 51.14 -27.14 0.44
C LYS A 320 50.78 -25.83 -0.30
N GLY A 321 49.64 -25.81 -1.01
CA GLY A 321 49.15 -24.60 -1.69
C GLY A 321 48.95 -23.44 -0.75
N ILE A 322 48.27 -23.66 0.38
CA ILE A 322 48.05 -22.65 1.41
C ILE A 322 49.39 -22.12 1.97
N LEU A 323 50.33 -23.02 2.26
CA LEU A 323 51.65 -22.65 2.78
C LEU A 323 52.44 -21.81 1.76
N GLU A 324 52.42 -22.15 0.48
CA GLU A 324 53.11 -21.38 -0.59
C GLU A 324 52.51 -19.97 -0.69
N GLU A 325 51.19 -19.83 -0.65
CA GLU A 325 50.54 -18.51 -0.66
C GLU A 325 50.80 -17.72 0.63
N TYR A 326 50.86 -18.37 1.78
CA TYR A 326 51.27 -17.75 3.03
C TYR A 326 52.70 -17.19 2.97
N LYS A 327 53.64 -17.93 2.36
CA LYS A 327 55.03 -17.43 2.13
C LYS A 327 55.02 -16.19 1.24
N LYS A 328 54.21 -16.18 0.17
CA LYS A 328 54.06 -14.98 -0.67
C LYS A 328 53.51 -13.80 0.14
N TYR A 329 52.49 -14.03 0.98
CA TYR A 329 51.93 -12.99 1.88
C TYR A 329 52.97 -12.44 2.83
N LEU A 330 53.83 -13.30 3.43
CA LEU A 330 54.90 -12.86 4.34
C LEU A 330 55.96 -12.01 3.63
N ALA A 331 56.23 -12.26 2.34
CA ALA A 331 57.18 -11.50 1.55
C ALA A 331 56.70 -10.08 1.17
N LEU A 332 55.41 -9.79 1.35
CA LEU A 332 54.83 -8.46 1.10
C LEU A 332 55.19 -7.47 2.20
N SER A 333 55.49 -6.25 1.82
CA SER A 333 55.57 -5.13 2.75
C SER A 333 54.18 -4.80 3.33
N ASP A 334 54.14 -4.14 4.52
CA ASP A 334 52.90 -3.73 5.15
C ASP A 334 52.07 -2.78 4.25
N SER A 335 52.74 -1.95 3.45
CA SER A 335 52.07 -1.08 2.49
C SER A 335 51.37 -1.88 1.38
N GLN A 336 51.99 -3.00 0.90
CA GLN A 336 51.38 -3.88 -0.09
C GLN A 336 50.20 -4.68 0.49
N LYS A 337 50.34 -5.21 1.72
CA LYS A 337 49.21 -5.88 2.42
C LYS A 337 48.00 -4.96 2.59
N LYS A 338 48.24 -3.72 3.00
CA LYS A 338 47.18 -2.68 3.12
C LYS A 338 46.57 -2.34 1.76
N ALA A 339 47.37 -2.28 0.70
CA ALA A 339 46.87 -2.01 -0.65
C ALA A 339 45.96 -3.14 -1.15
N ILE A 340 46.32 -4.41 -0.91
CA ILE A 340 45.44 -5.55 -1.20
C ILE A 340 44.14 -5.47 -0.46
N GLY A 341 44.16 -5.31 0.86
CA GLY A 341 42.93 -5.22 1.65
C GLY A 341 42.00 -4.07 1.22
N LYS A 342 42.60 -2.90 0.89
CA LYS A 342 41.84 -1.78 0.36
C LYS A 342 41.20 -2.08 -1.01
N ALA A 343 41.94 -2.68 -1.93
CA ALA A 343 41.40 -3.07 -3.24
C ALA A 343 40.26 -4.10 -3.08
N GLU A 344 40.41 -5.07 -2.19
CA GLU A 344 39.38 -6.05 -1.85
C GLU A 344 38.12 -5.36 -1.31
N ARG A 345 38.24 -4.40 -0.37
CA ARG A 345 37.10 -3.64 0.13
C ARG A 345 36.42 -2.79 -0.93
N ASP A 346 37.18 -2.14 -1.81
CA ASP A 346 36.61 -1.33 -2.91
C ASP A 346 35.75 -2.20 -3.84
N ILE A 347 36.14 -3.46 -4.08
CA ILE A 347 35.34 -4.44 -4.82
C ILE A 347 34.03 -4.74 -4.09
N ILE A 348 34.07 -4.96 -2.78
CA ILE A 348 32.87 -5.24 -1.99
C ILE A 348 31.92 -4.04 -1.98
N LEU A 349 32.43 -2.84 -1.74
CA LEU A 349 31.63 -1.61 -1.73
C LEU A 349 30.91 -1.40 -3.07
N LYS A 350 31.62 -1.64 -4.18
CA LYS A 350 31.09 -1.41 -5.53
C LYS A 350 30.13 -2.50 -5.99
N ASN A 351 30.45 -3.78 -5.74
CA ASN A 351 29.80 -4.89 -6.42
C ASN A 351 29.04 -5.85 -5.49
N TYR A 352 29.35 -5.90 -4.20
CA TYR A 352 28.81 -6.89 -3.25
C TYR A 352 28.21 -6.28 -1.99
N SER A 353 27.89 -4.98 -2.00
CA SER A 353 27.23 -4.35 -0.86
C SER A 353 25.73 -4.70 -0.78
N VAL A 354 25.18 -4.64 0.43
CA VAL A 354 23.72 -4.75 0.66
C VAL A 354 22.97 -3.65 -0.10
N SER A 355 23.55 -2.46 -0.24
CA SER A 355 22.95 -1.36 -1.02
C SER A 355 22.77 -1.75 -2.49
N ARG A 356 23.79 -2.35 -3.12
CA ARG A 356 23.70 -2.85 -4.49
C ARG A 356 22.66 -3.96 -4.63
N MET A 357 22.61 -4.89 -3.68
CA MET A 357 21.58 -5.94 -3.65
C MET A 357 20.17 -5.36 -3.57
N ALA A 358 19.96 -4.32 -2.76
CA ALA A 358 18.68 -3.62 -2.66
C ALA A 358 18.33 -2.88 -3.95
N GLU A 359 19.29 -2.22 -4.60
CA GLU A 359 19.11 -1.55 -5.91
C GLU A 359 18.70 -2.54 -7.00
N ASP A 360 19.34 -3.70 -7.07
CA ASP A 360 19.00 -4.76 -8.02
C ASP A 360 17.57 -5.26 -7.79
N ALA A 361 17.18 -5.51 -6.53
CA ALA A 361 15.82 -5.92 -6.19
C ALA A 361 14.80 -4.83 -6.56
N LEU A 362 15.07 -3.56 -6.24
CA LEU A 362 14.20 -2.43 -6.60
C LEU A 362 14.07 -2.29 -8.12
N SER A 363 15.14 -2.49 -8.88
CA SER A 363 15.09 -2.45 -10.33
C SER A 363 14.12 -3.49 -10.91
N VAL A 364 14.11 -4.70 -10.33
CA VAL A 364 13.17 -5.76 -10.70
C VAL A 364 11.74 -5.41 -10.28
N TYR A 365 11.56 -4.83 -9.09
CA TYR A 365 10.24 -4.42 -8.61
C TYR A 365 9.62 -3.36 -9.52
N TYR A 366 10.36 -2.33 -9.92
CA TYR A 366 9.87 -1.29 -10.83
C TYR A 366 9.52 -1.81 -12.23
N GLN A 367 10.06 -2.95 -12.66
CA GLN A 367 9.69 -3.57 -13.93
C GLN A 367 8.35 -4.29 -13.89
N VAL A 368 7.93 -4.79 -12.72
CA VAL A 368 6.66 -5.52 -12.53
C VAL A 368 5.59 -4.68 -11.84
N TYR A 369 5.99 -3.76 -11.00
CA TYR A 369 5.12 -2.82 -10.32
C TYR A 369 4.72 -1.71 -11.29
N LYS A 370 3.43 -1.50 -11.40
CA LYS A 370 2.89 -0.36 -12.14
C LYS A 370 2.29 0.61 -11.13
N PRO A 371 2.95 1.74 -10.87
CA PRO A 371 2.43 2.72 -9.93
C PRO A 371 1.02 3.16 -10.36
N LYS A 372 0.16 3.39 -9.39
CA LYS A 372 -1.15 3.95 -9.62
C LYS A 372 -0.98 5.40 -10.10
N ASN A 373 -1.75 5.78 -11.12
CA ASN A 373 -1.64 7.12 -11.73
C ASN A 373 -2.46 8.16 -10.96
N TYR A 374 -3.50 7.69 -10.24
CA TYR A 374 -4.44 8.56 -9.55
C TYR A 374 -4.56 8.11 -8.09
N ASP A 375 -4.51 9.08 -7.19
CA ASP A 375 -4.77 8.83 -5.77
C ASP A 375 -6.26 8.53 -5.57
N TYR A 376 -7.13 9.35 -6.18
CA TYR A 376 -8.55 9.19 -6.09
C TYR A 376 -9.21 9.11 -7.46
N LEU A 377 -10.20 8.22 -7.60
CA LEU A 377 -11.14 8.18 -8.70
C LEU A 377 -12.54 8.47 -8.17
N LEU A 378 -13.10 9.61 -8.50
CA LEU A 378 -14.44 10.01 -8.09
C LEU A 378 -15.48 9.47 -9.08
N CYS A 379 -16.51 8.82 -8.54
CA CYS A 379 -17.64 8.27 -9.27
C CYS A 379 -18.96 8.74 -8.65
N GLY A 380 -19.77 9.43 -9.42
CA GLY A 380 -21.06 9.95 -9.01
C GLY A 380 -22.00 10.17 -10.19
N TYR A 381 -23.06 10.93 -10.01
CA TYR A 381 -23.97 11.33 -11.10
C TYR A 381 -23.51 12.68 -11.69
N TYR A 382 -22.22 12.72 -12.13
CA TYR A 382 -21.55 13.93 -12.59
C TYR A 382 -21.70 14.17 -14.10
N GLY A 383 -21.77 15.44 -14.50
CA GLY A 383 -21.93 15.86 -15.89
C GLY A 383 -23.36 15.79 -16.43
N TYR A 384 -24.35 15.73 -15.55
CA TYR A 384 -25.78 15.73 -15.90
C TYR A 384 -26.48 17.05 -15.54
N LYS A 385 -25.72 18.09 -15.28
CA LYS A 385 -26.22 19.41 -14.88
C LYS A 385 -27.20 19.36 -13.68
N ASN A 386 -27.06 18.33 -12.83
CA ASN A 386 -27.75 18.28 -11.55
C ASN A 386 -26.90 19.06 -10.53
N MET A 387 -27.40 20.19 -10.12
CA MET A 387 -26.70 21.16 -9.30
C MET A 387 -26.17 20.57 -7.98
N GLY A 388 -26.95 19.67 -7.36
CA GLY A 388 -26.51 18.99 -6.15
C GLY A 388 -25.33 18.05 -6.36
N ASP A 389 -25.33 17.28 -7.45
CA ASP A 389 -24.25 16.34 -7.74
C ASP A 389 -22.95 17.07 -8.17
N GLU A 390 -23.08 18.19 -8.90
CA GLU A 390 -21.93 19.04 -9.26
C GLU A 390 -21.35 19.73 -8.01
N ALA A 391 -22.20 20.22 -7.10
CA ALA A 391 -21.76 20.76 -5.82
C ALA A 391 -21.03 19.71 -4.94
N LEU A 392 -21.54 18.48 -4.90
CA LEU A 392 -20.88 17.36 -4.23
C LEU A 392 -19.51 17.10 -4.81
N LEU A 393 -19.37 17.03 -6.13
CA LEU A 393 -18.08 16.82 -6.79
C LEU A 393 -17.07 17.91 -6.40
N ALA A 394 -17.48 19.18 -6.46
CA ALA A 394 -16.62 20.31 -6.09
C ALA A 394 -16.20 20.28 -4.62
N ALA A 395 -17.15 19.98 -3.70
CA ALA A 395 -16.87 19.89 -2.27
C ALA A 395 -15.92 18.74 -1.94
N ILE A 396 -16.17 17.53 -2.47
CA ILE A 396 -15.36 16.34 -2.25
C ILE A 396 -13.94 16.57 -2.75
N ALA A 397 -13.79 17.00 -4.01
CA ALA A 397 -12.48 17.22 -4.61
C ALA A 397 -11.66 18.27 -3.84
N SER A 398 -12.30 19.40 -3.46
CA SER A 398 -11.66 20.46 -2.67
C SER A 398 -11.18 19.96 -1.31
N ASN A 399 -11.99 19.14 -0.62
CA ASN A 399 -11.62 18.66 0.71
C ASN A 399 -10.55 17.56 0.68
N LEU A 400 -10.57 16.70 -0.34
CA LEU A 400 -9.48 15.75 -0.57
C LEU A 400 -8.15 16.47 -0.82
N GLU A 401 -8.16 17.53 -1.63
CA GLU A 401 -6.95 18.35 -1.88
C GLU A 401 -6.46 19.07 -0.61
N LYS A 402 -7.39 19.57 0.23
CA LYS A 402 -7.03 20.21 1.52
C LYS A 402 -6.39 19.21 2.48
N LYS A 403 -6.91 17.97 2.55
CA LYS A 403 -6.37 16.93 3.42
C LYS A 403 -5.09 16.31 2.86
N ARG A 404 -4.96 16.25 1.55
CA ARG A 404 -3.77 15.70 0.87
C ARG A 404 -3.33 16.60 -0.29
N PRO A 405 -2.57 17.65 0.01
CA PRO A 405 -2.10 18.58 -1.01
C PRO A 405 -1.29 17.88 -2.11
N GLY A 406 -1.62 18.19 -3.37
CA GLY A 406 -0.97 17.58 -4.53
C GLY A 406 -1.48 16.19 -4.91
N CYS A 407 -2.56 15.68 -4.30
CA CYS A 407 -3.15 14.42 -4.71
C CYS A 407 -3.71 14.50 -6.14
N SER A 408 -3.57 13.40 -6.88
CA SER A 408 -4.07 13.28 -8.25
C SER A 408 -5.50 12.77 -8.25
N ILE A 409 -6.43 13.52 -8.86
CA ILE A 409 -7.86 13.20 -8.90
C ILE A 409 -8.32 12.91 -10.33
N ALA A 410 -8.93 11.74 -10.52
CA ALA A 410 -9.67 11.37 -11.72
C ALA A 410 -11.17 11.38 -11.44
N VAL A 411 -12.00 11.69 -12.45
CA VAL A 411 -13.45 11.82 -12.32
C VAL A 411 -14.16 11.06 -13.44
N LEU A 412 -15.11 10.21 -13.09
CA LEU A 412 -16.03 9.61 -14.05
C LEU A 412 -17.21 10.56 -14.28
N THR A 413 -17.37 11.05 -15.50
CA THR A 413 -18.41 12.00 -15.88
C THR A 413 -19.20 11.50 -17.10
N ARG A 414 -20.36 12.10 -17.40
CA ARG A 414 -21.19 11.76 -18.56
C ARG A 414 -20.42 11.92 -19.89
N SER A 415 -19.70 13.00 -20.04
CA SER A 415 -18.83 13.29 -21.20
C SER A 415 -17.54 13.92 -20.69
N ALA A 416 -16.40 13.30 -20.98
CA ALA A 416 -15.11 13.85 -20.59
C ALA A 416 -14.75 15.13 -21.35
N LYS A 417 -15.32 15.31 -22.56
CA LYS A 417 -15.05 16.50 -23.40
C LYS A 417 -15.81 17.73 -22.92
N ASP A 418 -16.99 17.53 -22.35
CA ASP A 418 -17.90 18.62 -21.97
C ASP A 418 -17.87 18.88 -20.44
N ALA A 419 -17.00 18.17 -19.73
CA ALA A 419 -16.88 18.30 -18.28
C ALA A 419 -16.24 19.65 -17.91
N ALA A 420 -17.00 20.51 -17.24
CA ALA A 420 -16.50 21.77 -16.67
C ALA A 420 -15.70 21.48 -15.37
N LEU A 421 -14.57 20.80 -15.52
CA LEU A 421 -13.66 20.50 -14.41
C LEU A 421 -12.41 21.37 -14.48
N PRO A 422 -11.81 21.73 -13.33
CA PRO A 422 -10.49 22.34 -13.31
C PRO A 422 -9.46 21.48 -14.06
N ASP A 423 -8.52 22.12 -14.78
CA ASP A 423 -7.50 21.46 -15.62
C ASP A 423 -6.63 20.42 -14.86
N ARG A 424 -6.53 20.56 -13.54
CA ARG A 424 -5.80 19.64 -12.68
C ARG A 424 -6.50 18.30 -12.44
N TYR A 425 -7.79 18.15 -12.82
CA TYR A 425 -8.55 16.91 -12.70
C TYR A 425 -8.63 16.20 -14.05
N HIS A 426 -8.61 14.89 -14.02
CA HIS A 426 -8.64 14.06 -15.21
C HIS A 426 -10.04 13.47 -15.43
N ALA A 427 -10.76 13.95 -16.45
CA ALA A 427 -12.09 13.47 -16.80
C ALA A 427 -12.04 12.19 -17.63
N PHE A 428 -12.93 11.24 -17.32
CA PHE A 428 -13.13 9.99 -18.06
C PHE A 428 -14.62 9.77 -18.34
N ASP A 429 -14.91 9.33 -19.58
CA ASP A 429 -16.27 9.00 -20.01
C ASP A 429 -16.74 7.73 -19.30
N ARG A 430 -17.81 7.85 -18.50
CA ARG A 430 -18.38 6.75 -17.73
C ARG A 430 -19.03 5.63 -18.59
N PHE A 431 -19.35 5.91 -19.84
CA PHE A 431 -19.93 4.93 -20.76
C PHE A 431 -18.88 4.14 -21.54
N ASN A 432 -17.62 4.59 -21.54
CA ASN A 432 -16.51 3.82 -22.11
C ASN A 432 -16.00 2.80 -21.10
N ILE A 433 -16.62 1.62 -21.07
CA ILE A 433 -16.33 0.59 -20.06
C ILE A 433 -14.86 0.17 -20.01
N PHE A 434 -14.16 0.11 -21.16
CA PHE A 434 -12.73 -0.21 -21.19
C PHE A 434 -11.88 0.88 -20.54
N SER A 435 -12.20 2.14 -20.78
CA SER A 435 -11.56 3.28 -20.14
C SER A 435 -11.82 3.28 -18.63
N VAL A 436 -13.07 3.03 -18.22
CA VAL A 436 -13.47 2.94 -16.82
C VAL A 436 -12.71 1.82 -16.09
N MET A 437 -12.68 0.60 -16.65
CA MET A 437 -11.94 -0.52 -16.06
C MET A 437 -10.44 -0.21 -15.94
N LYS A 438 -9.87 0.45 -16.94
CA LYS A 438 -8.45 0.85 -16.96
C LYS A 438 -8.14 1.93 -15.92
N VAL A 439 -8.97 2.98 -15.81
CA VAL A 439 -8.73 4.05 -14.83
C VAL A 439 -8.93 3.54 -13.41
N ILE A 440 -9.92 2.69 -13.13
CA ILE A 440 -10.08 2.03 -11.83
C ILE A 440 -8.79 1.28 -11.47
N SER A 441 -8.28 0.44 -12.37
CA SER A 441 -7.06 -0.34 -12.10
C SER A 441 -5.80 0.52 -11.86
N LYS A 442 -5.81 1.78 -12.30
CA LYS A 442 -4.73 2.76 -12.15
C LYS A 442 -4.94 3.74 -11.00
N SER A 443 -6.00 3.60 -10.24
CA SER A 443 -6.31 4.44 -9.08
C SER A 443 -5.98 3.72 -7.77
N ARG A 444 -5.65 4.47 -6.72
CA ARG A 444 -5.44 3.93 -5.37
C ARG A 444 -6.77 3.74 -4.65
N VAL A 445 -7.65 4.73 -4.71
CA VAL A 445 -8.98 4.71 -4.07
C VAL A 445 -10.05 5.03 -5.10
N LEU A 446 -11.10 4.22 -5.17
CA LEU A 446 -12.37 4.51 -5.86
C LEU A 446 -13.36 5.07 -4.83
N ILE A 447 -13.78 6.31 -5.02
CA ILE A 447 -14.75 7.00 -4.17
C ILE A 447 -16.08 7.11 -4.91
N PHE A 448 -17.15 6.59 -4.32
CA PHE A 448 -18.52 6.93 -4.70
C PHE A 448 -18.92 8.21 -3.98
N GLY A 449 -18.86 9.33 -4.69
CA GLY A 449 -18.92 10.66 -4.15
C GLY A 449 -20.33 11.19 -3.94
N GLY A 450 -20.95 10.85 -2.84
CA GLY A 450 -22.26 11.36 -2.44
C GLY A 450 -23.44 10.77 -3.23
N GLY A 451 -24.62 11.35 -3.05
CA GLY A 451 -25.82 10.93 -3.73
C GLY A 451 -26.41 9.59 -3.24
N ASN A 452 -27.43 9.08 -3.94
CA ASN A 452 -28.02 7.77 -3.73
C ASN A 452 -27.69 6.85 -4.89
N LEU A 453 -26.44 6.38 -4.98
CA LEU A 453 -25.98 5.57 -6.11
C LEU A 453 -26.40 4.10 -5.98
N VAL A 454 -26.52 3.60 -4.76
CA VAL A 454 -26.92 2.22 -4.44
C VAL A 454 -28.42 2.19 -4.17
N GLN A 455 -29.23 2.19 -5.25
CA GLN A 455 -30.69 2.13 -5.22
C GLN A 455 -31.23 1.46 -6.50
N ASP A 456 -32.46 0.94 -6.48
CA ASP A 456 -33.09 0.28 -7.64
C ASP A 456 -34.50 0.81 -8.00
N VAL A 457 -34.86 1.98 -7.41
CA VAL A 457 -36.14 2.65 -7.72
C VAL A 457 -36.16 3.14 -9.16
N THR A 458 -35.11 3.88 -9.56
CA THR A 458 -35.04 4.45 -10.90
C THR A 458 -34.63 3.41 -11.96
N SER A 459 -33.64 2.55 -11.65
CA SER A 459 -33.16 1.54 -12.59
C SER A 459 -32.33 0.44 -11.92
N THR A 460 -32.73 -0.81 -12.15
CA THR A 460 -31.90 -1.98 -11.80
C THR A 460 -30.56 -2.00 -12.56
N LYS A 461 -30.52 -1.48 -13.80
CA LYS A 461 -29.30 -1.42 -14.60
C LYS A 461 -28.27 -0.47 -13.94
N SER A 462 -28.76 0.65 -13.39
CA SER A 462 -27.91 1.59 -12.64
C SER A 462 -27.30 0.95 -11.40
N LEU A 463 -28.09 0.24 -10.60
CA LEU A 463 -27.59 -0.48 -9.43
C LEU A 463 -26.49 -1.50 -9.83
N ILE A 464 -26.75 -2.32 -10.85
CA ILE A 464 -25.77 -3.32 -11.33
C ILE A 464 -24.48 -2.63 -11.82
N TYR A 465 -24.60 -1.52 -12.53
CA TYR A 465 -23.44 -0.74 -13.00
C TYR A 465 -22.56 -0.33 -11.81
N TYR A 466 -23.11 0.35 -10.81
CA TYR A 466 -22.32 0.80 -9.66
C TYR A 466 -21.74 -0.37 -8.85
N LEU A 467 -22.51 -1.42 -8.61
CA LEU A 467 -22.00 -2.61 -7.92
C LEU A 467 -20.87 -3.29 -8.72
N SER A 468 -20.93 -3.28 -10.06
CA SER A 468 -19.86 -3.86 -10.89
C SER A 468 -18.55 -3.06 -10.83
N LEU A 469 -18.62 -1.72 -10.67
CA LEU A 469 -17.43 -0.88 -10.47
C LEU A 469 -16.76 -1.18 -9.14
N LEU A 470 -17.52 -1.30 -8.03
CA LEU A 470 -17.01 -1.69 -6.73
C LEU A 470 -16.37 -3.09 -6.77
N TYR A 471 -17.06 -4.05 -7.38
CA TYR A 471 -16.54 -5.40 -7.55
C TYR A 471 -15.21 -5.41 -8.34
N TRP A 472 -15.14 -4.64 -9.44
CA TRP A 472 -13.93 -4.53 -10.25
C TRP A 472 -12.79 -3.83 -9.51
N ALA A 473 -13.08 -2.77 -8.76
CA ALA A 473 -12.09 -2.07 -7.94
C ALA A 473 -11.48 -3.01 -6.90
N ASN A 474 -12.33 -3.74 -6.17
CA ASN A 474 -11.88 -4.74 -5.20
C ASN A 474 -11.03 -5.84 -5.87
N TYR A 475 -11.46 -6.32 -7.06
CA TYR A 475 -10.72 -7.31 -7.83
C TYR A 475 -9.33 -6.80 -8.29
N CYS A 476 -9.19 -5.49 -8.51
CA CYS A 476 -7.92 -4.85 -8.87
C CYS A 476 -7.08 -4.40 -7.66
N GLY A 477 -7.49 -4.72 -6.44
CA GLY A 477 -6.81 -4.30 -5.22
C GLY A 477 -6.87 -2.78 -4.98
N VAL A 478 -7.90 -2.11 -5.50
CA VAL A 478 -8.17 -0.69 -5.29
C VAL A 478 -9.01 -0.52 -4.04
N TYR A 479 -8.65 0.42 -3.17
CA TYR A 479 -9.49 0.78 -2.04
C TYR A 479 -10.82 1.36 -2.51
N THR A 480 -11.89 1.10 -1.77
CA THR A 480 -13.24 1.50 -2.15
C THR A 480 -13.94 2.22 -1.01
N MET A 481 -14.52 3.37 -1.30
CA MET A 481 -15.24 4.16 -0.32
C MET A 481 -16.58 4.64 -0.89
N LEU A 482 -17.65 4.40 -0.15
CA LEU A 482 -18.90 5.13 -0.32
C LEU A 482 -18.82 6.37 0.59
N TYR A 483 -18.77 7.55 0.00
CA TYR A 483 -18.45 8.80 0.64
C TYR A 483 -19.72 9.64 0.85
N ALA A 484 -20.18 9.79 2.06
CA ALA A 484 -21.43 10.50 2.42
C ALA A 484 -22.63 10.03 1.58
N ASN A 485 -22.76 8.73 1.35
CA ASN A 485 -23.82 8.18 0.50
C ASN A 485 -25.12 7.98 1.26
N GLY A 486 -26.25 8.18 0.54
CA GLY A 486 -27.51 7.57 0.90
C GLY A 486 -27.61 6.17 0.29
N ILE A 487 -28.14 5.20 1.01
CA ILE A 487 -28.35 3.83 0.55
C ILE A 487 -29.85 3.55 0.44
N GLY A 488 -30.24 3.08 -0.75
CA GLY A 488 -31.65 2.72 -1.05
C GLY A 488 -32.49 3.92 -1.51
N PRO A 489 -33.82 3.73 -1.64
CA PRO A 489 -34.54 2.48 -1.39
C PRO A 489 -34.13 1.33 -2.32
N LEU A 490 -34.11 0.11 -1.77
CA LEU A 490 -33.96 -1.12 -2.54
C LEU A 490 -35.30 -1.85 -2.52
N VAL A 491 -36.07 -1.70 -3.58
CA VAL A 491 -37.45 -2.24 -3.69
C VAL A 491 -37.43 -3.74 -3.94
N ARG A 492 -36.46 -4.21 -4.71
CA ARG A 492 -36.35 -5.61 -5.13
C ARG A 492 -35.55 -6.43 -4.12
N ARG A 493 -36.18 -6.90 -3.05
CA ARG A 493 -35.54 -7.69 -1.97
C ARG A 493 -34.72 -8.89 -2.47
N LYS A 494 -35.06 -9.48 -3.62
CA LYS A 494 -34.27 -10.55 -4.25
C LYS A 494 -32.82 -10.12 -4.59
N LYS A 495 -32.53 -8.82 -4.66
CA LYS A 495 -31.19 -8.29 -4.93
C LYS A 495 -30.36 -8.08 -3.67
N TYR A 496 -30.97 -8.10 -2.48
CA TYR A 496 -30.26 -7.88 -1.21
C TYR A 496 -29.01 -8.75 -1.03
N PRO A 497 -29.05 -10.09 -1.25
CA PRO A 497 -27.86 -10.91 -1.01
C PRO A 497 -26.68 -10.55 -1.92
N PHE A 498 -26.93 -10.21 -3.19
CA PHE A 498 -25.87 -9.78 -4.10
C PHE A 498 -25.35 -8.39 -3.74
N THR A 499 -26.23 -7.44 -3.46
CA THR A 499 -25.85 -6.09 -3.04
C THR A 499 -25.05 -6.14 -1.72
N ALA A 500 -25.53 -6.90 -0.74
CA ALA A 500 -24.82 -7.08 0.53
C ALA A 500 -23.45 -7.72 0.35
N LYS A 501 -23.32 -8.71 -0.53
CA LYS A 501 -22.04 -9.36 -0.85
C LYS A 501 -21.02 -8.35 -1.41
N VAL A 502 -21.45 -7.46 -2.32
CA VAL A 502 -20.57 -6.44 -2.88
C VAL A 502 -20.26 -5.37 -1.83
N LEU A 503 -21.26 -4.89 -1.08
CA LEU A 503 -21.04 -3.88 -0.04
C LEU A 503 -20.15 -4.39 1.10
N ASN A 504 -20.23 -5.66 1.49
CA ASN A 504 -19.30 -6.27 2.45
C ASN A 504 -17.85 -6.36 1.93
N SER A 505 -17.60 -6.13 0.65
CA SER A 505 -16.25 -6.04 0.10
C SER A 505 -15.71 -4.61 -0.02
N VAL A 506 -16.52 -3.61 0.31
CA VAL A 506 -16.12 -2.20 0.37
C VAL A 506 -15.29 -1.97 1.62
N ASP A 507 -14.30 -1.10 1.56
CA ASP A 507 -13.43 -0.83 2.72
C ASP A 507 -14.08 0.13 3.71
N VAL A 508 -14.69 1.21 3.20
CA VAL A 508 -15.30 2.26 4.02
C VAL A 508 -16.67 2.68 3.46
N ILE A 509 -17.63 2.85 4.33
CA ILE A 509 -18.94 3.41 4.00
C ILE A 509 -19.24 4.55 4.97
N THR A 510 -19.18 5.79 4.50
CA THR A 510 -19.73 6.92 5.26
C THR A 510 -21.13 7.27 4.73
N LEU A 511 -22.03 7.56 5.63
CA LEU A 511 -23.45 7.75 5.35
C LEU A 511 -23.89 9.14 5.78
N ARG A 512 -24.73 9.79 4.98
CA ARG A 512 -25.24 11.12 5.31
C ARG A 512 -26.50 11.13 6.15
N GLU A 513 -27.06 9.94 6.47
CA GLU A 513 -28.27 9.82 7.27
C GLU A 513 -28.41 8.43 7.94
N SER A 514 -29.20 8.34 9.02
CA SER A 514 -29.33 7.14 9.86
C SER A 514 -30.15 6.01 9.20
N ARG A 515 -31.11 6.33 8.32
CA ARG A 515 -31.95 5.32 7.65
C ARG A 515 -31.12 4.40 6.74
N SER A 516 -30.10 4.94 6.09
CA SER A 516 -29.14 4.16 5.29
C SER A 516 -28.38 3.14 6.15
N ALA A 517 -27.96 3.50 7.35
CA ALA A 517 -27.32 2.58 8.28
C ALA A 517 -28.26 1.44 8.72
N ALA A 518 -29.53 1.75 8.99
CA ALA A 518 -30.54 0.75 9.32
C ALA A 518 -30.76 -0.25 8.17
N LEU A 519 -30.75 0.22 6.92
CA LEU A 519 -30.87 -0.63 5.74
C LEU A 519 -29.65 -1.55 5.58
N LEU A 520 -28.43 -1.04 5.73
CA LEU A 520 -27.20 -1.85 5.71
C LEU A 520 -27.23 -2.96 6.76
N LYS A 521 -27.67 -2.64 7.97
CA LYS A 521 -27.85 -3.64 9.04
C LYS A 521 -28.88 -4.72 8.65
N THR A 522 -30.01 -4.34 8.03
CA THR A 522 -31.04 -5.27 7.56
C THR A 522 -30.51 -6.20 6.47
N MET A 523 -29.54 -5.76 5.68
CA MET A 523 -28.87 -6.56 4.64
C MET A 523 -27.69 -7.38 5.16
N ASN A 524 -27.35 -7.33 6.45
CA ASN A 524 -26.14 -7.95 7.02
C ASN A 524 -24.83 -7.44 6.38
N VAL A 525 -24.72 -6.13 6.16
CA VAL A 525 -23.46 -5.49 5.78
C VAL A 525 -22.73 -5.09 7.05
N THR A 526 -21.65 -5.76 7.37
CA THR A 526 -20.92 -5.67 8.67
C THR A 526 -19.40 -5.61 8.53
N GLU A 527 -18.86 -5.93 7.36
CA GLU A 527 -17.40 -5.97 7.14
C GLU A 527 -16.76 -4.59 6.94
N PRO A 528 -17.40 -3.63 6.22
CA PRO A 528 -16.84 -2.30 6.05
C PRO A 528 -16.74 -1.52 7.36
N TYR A 529 -15.79 -0.58 7.44
CA TYR A 529 -15.92 0.49 8.42
C TYR A 529 -17.10 1.37 8.05
N ILE A 530 -18.09 1.50 8.95
CA ILE A 530 -19.32 2.27 8.69
C ILE A 530 -19.45 3.40 9.69
N GLU A 531 -19.54 4.65 9.18
CA GLU A 531 -19.77 5.86 10.01
C GLU A 531 -20.91 6.71 9.45
N ILE A 532 -21.73 7.29 10.33
CA ILE A 532 -22.73 8.27 9.94
C ILE A 532 -22.09 9.65 10.06
N THR A 533 -21.99 10.34 8.95
CA THR A 533 -21.40 11.68 8.82
C THR A 533 -22.46 12.68 8.36
N ALA A 534 -22.15 13.53 7.39
CA ALA A 534 -23.10 14.43 6.77
C ALA A 534 -22.82 14.60 5.27
N ASP A 535 -23.77 15.18 4.56
CA ASP A 535 -23.62 15.54 3.14
C ASP A 535 -22.43 16.50 2.97
N GLU A 536 -21.55 16.21 2.02
CA GLU A 536 -20.30 16.97 1.84
C GLU A 536 -20.53 18.42 1.44
N VAL A 537 -21.66 18.73 0.86
CA VAL A 537 -22.06 20.10 0.49
C VAL A 537 -21.95 21.08 1.68
N PHE A 538 -22.13 20.61 2.92
CA PHE A 538 -21.98 21.46 4.11
C PHE A 538 -20.54 22.00 4.32
N THR A 539 -19.56 21.48 3.61
CA THR A 539 -18.18 21.97 3.67
C THR A 539 -17.86 23.08 2.68
N LEU A 540 -18.78 23.38 1.76
CA LEU A 540 -18.60 24.47 0.81
C LEU A 540 -18.37 25.80 1.55
N PRO A 541 -17.52 26.68 1.03
CA PRO A 541 -17.33 28.01 1.59
C PRO A 541 -18.63 28.84 1.45
N GLU A 542 -18.78 29.87 2.25
CA GLU A 542 -19.88 30.80 2.11
C GLU A 542 -19.94 31.39 0.69
N SER A 543 -21.14 31.53 0.13
CA SER A 543 -21.31 32.20 -1.16
C SER A 543 -20.93 33.67 -1.03
N ARG A 544 -20.10 34.16 -1.95
CA ARG A 544 -19.65 35.57 -2.00
C ARG A 544 -20.33 36.37 -3.11
N LEU A 545 -21.27 35.73 -3.82
CA LEU A 545 -21.98 36.42 -4.88
C LEU A 545 -23.02 37.36 -4.31
N GLU A 546 -22.96 38.60 -4.75
CA GLU A 546 -24.02 39.58 -4.45
C GLU A 546 -25.17 39.39 -5.43
N ILE A 547 -26.39 39.44 -4.93
CA ILE A 547 -27.59 39.38 -5.76
C ILE A 547 -27.79 40.77 -6.41
N SER A 548 -28.15 40.78 -7.69
CA SER A 548 -28.47 41.99 -8.42
C SER A 548 -29.59 42.81 -7.74
N ASP A 549 -29.47 44.14 -7.74
CA ASP A 549 -30.48 45.08 -7.26
C ASP A 549 -31.86 44.91 -7.93
N LYS A 550 -31.96 44.16 -8.99
CA LYS A 550 -33.19 43.80 -9.69
C LYS A 550 -33.99 42.70 -9.01
N PHE A 551 -33.40 42.02 -8.02
CA PHE A 551 -34.12 41.03 -7.22
C PHE A 551 -35.07 41.68 -6.23
N PRO A 552 -36.24 41.06 -5.93
CA PRO A 552 -37.07 41.50 -4.82
C PRO A 552 -36.26 41.52 -3.52
N LYS A 553 -36.44 42.52 -2.68
CA LYS A 553 -35.75 42.62 -1.37
C LYS A 553 -36.22 41.56 -0.38
N ASP A 554 -37.52 41.27 -0.43
CA ASP A 554 -38.16 40.35 0.49
C ASP A 554 -38.84 39.25 -0.33
N TYR A 555 -38.31 38.04 -0.24
CA TYR A 555 -38.80 36.90 -1.02
C TYR A 555 -38.60 35.56 -0.32
N PHE A 556 -39.32 34.57 -0.81
CA PHE A 556 -39.12 33.16 -0.46
C PHE A 556 -38.96 32.31 -1.74
N VAL A 557 -38.35 31.13 -1.60
CA VAL A 557 -38.02 30.28 -2.75
C VAL A 557 -38.95 29.08 -2.81
N LEU A 558 -39.47 28.80 -4.00
CA LEU A 558 -40.19 27.60 -4.37
C LEU A 558 -39.32 26.77 -5.33
N SER A 559 -39.19 25.47 -5.05
CA SER A 559 -38.48 24.54 -5.93
C SER A 559 -39.30 23.28 -6.09
N VAL A 560 -39.84 23.05 -7.28
CA VAL A 560 -40.62 21.86 -7.65
C VAL A 560 -39.88 21.00 -8.67
N ARG A 561 -40.30 19.74 -8.77
CA ARG A 561 -39.75 18.81 -9.79
C ARG A 561 -40.87 18.03 -10.47
N ALA A 562 -40.62 17.60 -11.69
CA ALA A 562 -41.47 16.64 -12.38
C ALA A 562 -41.41 15.27 -11.69
N TRP A 563 -42.57 14.74 -11.29
CA TRP A 563 -42.71 13.43 -10.66
C TRP A 563 -44.05 12.80 -10.97
N ASP A 564 -44.10 11.48 -11.17
CA ASP A 564 -45.29 10.77 -11.65
C ASP A 564 -46.50 10.88 -10.69
N THR A 565 -46.23 10.99 -9.38
CA THR A 565 -47.24 11.14 -8.34
C THR A 565 -47.40 12.57 -7.82
N LEU A 566 -46.86 13.58 -8.54
CA LEU A 566 -47.06 14.97 -8.14
C LEU A 566 -48.52 15.34 -8.19
N ASP A 567 -49.01 15.96 -7.13
CA ASP A 567 -50.38 16.47 -7.02
C ASP A 567 -50.76 17.26 -8.29
N THR A 568 -51.82 16.88 -8.95
CA THR A 568 -52.29 17.49 -10.22
C THR A 568 -52.66 18.97 -10.05
N HIS A 569 -53.02 19.38 -8.86
CA HIS A 569 -53.35 20.77 -8.48
C HIS A 569 -52.18 21.47 -7.78
N TYR A 570 -50.96 20.98 -7.89
CA TYR A 570 -49.81 21.55 -7.19
C TYR A 570 -49.61 23.04 -7.49
N ALA A 571 -49.77 23.46 -8.73
CA ALA A 571 -49.61 24.85 -9.14
C ALA A 571 -50.67 25.78 -8.51
N GLU A 572 -51.94 25.37 -8.48
CA GLU A 572 -53.04 26.13 -7.85
C GLU A 572 -52.85 26.21 -6.32
N LYS A 573 -52.49 25.10 -5.68
CA LYS A 573 -52.22 25.07 -4.24
C LYS A 573 -51.04 25.92 -3.85
N LEU A 574 -49.92 25.83 -4.57
CA LEU A 574 -48.76 26.68 -4.32
C LEU A 574 -49.00 28.14 -4.69
N SER A 575 -49.90 28.44 -5.65
CA SER A 575 -50.31 29.80 -5.95
C SER A 575 -51.13 30.38 -4.80
N THR A 576 -52.11 29.65 -4.28
CA THR A 576 -52.91 30.07 -3.10
C THR A 576 -52.01 30.28 -1.89
N PHE A 577 -51.06 29.39 -1.65
CA PHE A 577 -50.05 29.53 -0.59
C PHE A 577 -49.21 30.80 -0.80
N ALA A 578 -48.69 31.03 -2.00
CA ALA A 578 -47.84 32.17 -2.30
C ALA A 578 -48.61 33.51 -2.16
N GLU A 579 -49.87 33.52 -2.58
CA GLU A 579 -50.73 34.68 -2.42
C GLU A 579 -50.99 35.01 -0.92
N TYR A 580 -51.25 33.98 -0.11
CA TYR A 580 -51.36 34.12 1.33
C TYR A 580 -50.09 34.75 1.94
N ILE A 581 -48.92 34.23 1.61
CA ILE A 581 -47.65 34.75 2.13
C ILE A 581 -47.41 36.20 1.67
N LYS A 582 -47.74 36.51 0.42
CA LYS A 582 -47.60 37.87 -0.12
C LYS A 582 -48.55 38.85 0.58
N GLN A 583 -49.78 38.47 0.81
CA GLN A 583 -50.77 39.33 1.49
C GLN A 583 -50.48 39.51 2.98
N THR A 584 -50.04 38.44 3.65
CA THR A 584 -49.86 38.46 5.11
C THR A 584 -48.50 39.01 5.52
N TYR A 585 -47.45 38.69 4.77
CA TYR A 585 -46.05 38.97 5.14
C TYR A 585 -45.32 39.85 4.14
N SER A 586 -45.91 40.16 2.99
CA SER A 586 -45.30 40.97 1.90
C SER A 586 -44.07 40.33 1.24
N TYR A 587 -43.93 39.01 1.29
CA TYR A 587 -42.84 38.29 0.60
C TYR A 587 -43.23 37.83 -0.81
N THR A 588 -42.34 38.09 -1.78
CA THR A 588 -42.50 37.71 -3.19
C THR A 588 -42.07 36.24 -3.39
N PRO A 589 -42.91 35.39 -4.01
CA PRO A 589 -42.43 34.06 -4.41
C PRO A 589 -41.38 34.16 -5.54
N ILE A 590 -40.38 33.30 -5.50
CA ILE A 590 -39.37 33.10 -6.59
C ILE A 590 -39.27 31.60 -6.86
N VAL A 591 -39.30 31.22 -8.13
CA VAL A 591 -39.14 29.79 -8.51
C VAL A 591 -37.71 29.52 -8.99
N VAL A 592 -37.08 28.49 -8.43
CA VAL A 592 -35.70 28.08 -8.77
C VAL A 592 -35.67 26.62 -9.19
N SER A 593 -35.11 26.36 -10.37
CA SER A 593 -34.84 25.00 -10.88
C SER A 593 -33.49 24.49 -10.37
N PHE A 594 -33.47 23.26 -9.86
CA PHE A 594 -32.26 22.57 -9.38
C PHE A 594 -31.71 21.52 -10.36
N ASN A 595 -32.48 21.18 -11.37
CA ASN A 595 -32.08 20.32 -12.47
C ASN A 595 -32.87 20.72 -13.74
N ASP A 596 -32.24 21.45 -14.60
CA ASP A 596 -32.94 22.04 -15.74
C ASP A 596 -33.39 21.00 -16.78
N GLU A 597 -32.69 19.86 -16.92
CA GLU A 597 -33.09 18.80 -17.83
C GLU A 597 -34.44 18.18 -17.43
N ASP A 598 -34.73 18.08 -16.11
CA ASP A 598 -35.94 17.43 -15.60
C ASP A 598 -37.00 18.43 -15.11
N ASP A 599 -36.62 19.58 -14.55
CA ASP A 599 -37.50 20.42 -13.73
C ASP A 599 -37.86 21.77 -14.36
N ALA A 600 -37.11 22.24 -15.39
CA ALA A 600 -37.29 23.59 -15.94
C ALA A 600 -38.72 23.88 -16.41
N GLU A 601 -39.37 22.89 -17.06
CA GLU A 601 -40.75 23.02 -17.57
C GLU A 601 -41.78 23.20 -16.42
N VAL A 602 -41.69 22.34 -15.38
CA VAL A 602 -42.57 22.39 -14.22
C VAL A 602 -42.37 23.67 -13.44
N CYS A 603 -41.12 24.11 -13.26
CA CYS A 603 -40.77 25.36 -12.60
C CYS A 603 -41.30 26.58 -13.37
N LYS A 604 -41.14 26.62 -14.70
CA LYS A 604 -41.71 27.71 -15.55
C LYS A 604 -43.21 27.77 -15.46
N LYS A 605 -43.91 26.62 -15.58
CA LYS A 605 -45.36 26.57 -15.43
C LYS A 605 -45.84 27.12 -14.09
N LEU A 606 -45.14 26.78 -13.01
CA LEU A 606 -45.47 27.33 -11.67
C LEU A 606 -45.22 28.84 -11.63
N ALA A 607 -44.10 29.32 -12.16
CA ALA A 607 -43.77 30.75 -12.18
C ALA A 607 -44.75 31.56 -13.02
N ASP A 608 -45.18 31.04 -14.17
CA ASP A 608 -46.24 31.64 -15.02
C ASP A 608 -47.57 31.73 -14.26
N THR A 609 -47.96 30.71 -13.49
CA THR A 609 -49.14 30.72 -12.66
C THR A 609 -49.05 31.75 -11.53
N LEU A 610 -47.86 31.98 -10.98
CA LEU A 610 -47.59 32.91 -9.90
C LEU A 610 -47.32 34.33 -10.36
N ASP A 611 -47.24 34.58 -11.67
CA ASP A 611 -46.74 35.83 -12.25
C ASP A 611 -45.43 36.32 -11.59
N THR A 612 -44.41 35.45 -11.57
CA THR A 612 -43.17 35.68 -10.89
C THR A 612 -41.93 35.19 -11.66
N TYR A 613 -40.76 35.42 -11.07
CA TYR A 613 -39.48 35.03 -11.66
C TYR A 613 -39.22 33.51 -11.58
N CYS A 614 -38.76 32.93 -12.70
CA CYS A 614 -38.22 31.58 -12.76
C CYS A 614 -36.75 31.60 -13.13
N PHE A 615 -35.91 31.10 -12.23
CA PHE A 615 -34.46 31.02 -12.42
C PHE A 615 -34.07 29.59 -12.86
N THR A 616 -33.50 29.51 -14.05
CA THR A 616 -32.97 28.27 -14.67
C THR A 616 -31.56 28.53 -15.15
N ASN A 617 -30.79 27.50 -15.50
CA ASN A 617 -29.39 27.55 -15.95
C ASN A 617 -28.45 28.32 -15.02
N MET A 618 -28.72 28.22 -13.71
CA MET A 618 -27.90 28.81 -12.66
C MET A 618 -26.78 27.84 -12.27
N ASP A 619 -25.66 28.38 -11.83
CA ASP A 619 -24.63 27.60 -11.16
C ASP A 619 -24.90 27.47 -9.64
N THR A 620 -24.14 26.63 -8.98
CA THR A 620 -24.29 26.37 -7.55
C THR A 620 -24.16 27.60 -6.69
N ASP A 621 -23.21 28.51 -7.00
CA ASP A 621 -22.95 29.70 -6.19
C ASP A 621 -24.06 30.75 -6.38
N GLN A 622 -24.61 30.88 -7.60
CA GLN A 622 -25.75 31.72 -7.89
C GLN A 622 -27.00 31.28 -7.13
N VAL A 623 -27.30 29.97 -7.15
CA VAL A 623 -28.47 29.45 -6.41
C VAL A 623 -28.27 29.60 -4.92
N ARG A 624 -27.10 29.35 -4.40
CA ARG A 624 -26.81 29.54 -2.97
C ARG A 624 -26.96 31.01 -2.55
N ALA A 625 -26.50 31.96 -3.40
CA ALA A 625 -26.69 33.38 -3.15
C ALA A 625 -28.19 33.76 -3.08
N ILE A 626 -29.01 33.19 -3.99
CA ILE A 626 -30.47 33.37 -3.94
C ILE A 626 -31.04 32.80 -2.64
N LEU A 627 -30.64 31.59 -2.25
CA LEU A 627 -31.13 30.95 -1.03
C LEU A 627 -30.71 31.72 0.24
N ALA A 628 -29.45 32.16 0.30
CA ALA A 628 -28.91 32.89 1.47
C ALA A 628 -29.70 34.17 1.83
N ASN A 629 -30.32 34.79 0.84
CA ASN A 629 -31.13 36.01 1.02
C ASN A 629 -32.63 35.72 1.08
N ALA A 630 -33.08 34.48 0.93
CA ALA A 630 -34.49 34.12 1.06
C ALA A 630 -34.93 34.05 2.53
N LYS A 631 -36.21 34.36 2.80
CA LYS A 631 -36.78 34.20 4.14
C LYS A 631 -36.96 32.73 4.49
N PHE A 632 -37.47 31.94 3.59
CA PHE A 632 -37.57 30.49 3.74
C PHE A 632 -37.64 29.85 2.35
N THR A 633 -37.51 28.52 2.32
CA THR A 633 -37.58 27.70 1.08
C THR A 633 -38.70 26.66 1.24
N VAL A 634 -39.48 26.45 0.15
CA VAL A 634 -40.34 25.27 0.01
C VAL A 634 -39.76 24.42 -1.13
N GLY A 635 -39.27 23.24 -0.80
CA GLY A 635 -38.45 22.46 -1.75
C GLY A 635 -38.85 21.00 -1.90
N MET A 636 -38.89 20.52 -3.19
CA MET A 636 -39.02 19.12 -3.52
C MET A 636 -37.64 18.47 -3.78
N ARG A 637 -36.65 19.20 -4.22
CA ARG A 637 -35.29 18.64 -4.43
C ARG A 637 -34.53 18.61 -3.11
N LEU A 638 -33.88 17.47 -2.82
CA LEU A 638 -33.08 17.33 -1.60
C LEU A 638 -32.10 18.48 -1.42
N HIS A 639 -31.36 18.82 -2.48
CA HIS A 639 -30.34 19.88 -2.39
C HIS A 639 -30.94 21.30 -2.25
N SER A 640 -32.20 21.52 -2.56
CA SER A 640 -32.84 22.79 -2.20
C SER A 640 -32.93 22.97 -0.68
N LEU A 641 -33.20 21.87 0.04
CA LEU A 641 -33.27 21.84 1.50
C LEU A 641 -31.86 21.85 2.13
N VAL A 642 -30.90 21.10 1.52
CA VAL A 642 -29.51 21.05 1.97
C VAL A 642 -28.85 22.42 1.84
N PHE A 643 -28.97 23.09 0.69
CA PHE A 643 -28.43 24.45 0.51
C PHE A 643 -29.09 25.48 1.38
N SER A 644 -30.43 25.43 1.55
CA SER A 644 -31.13 26.32 2.50
C SER A 644 -30.58 26.14 3.92
N THR A 645 -30.42 24.90 4.36
CA THR A 645 -29.84 24.60 5.68
C THR A 645 -28.39 25.08 5.77
N LEU A 646 -27.58 24.91 4.71
CA LEU A 646 -26.20 25.39 4.65
C LEU A 646 -26.13 26.91 4.84
N GLU A 647 -27.00 27.66 4.18
CA GLU A 647 -27.07 29.13 4.26
C GLU A 647 -27.82 29.63 5.52
N GLY A 648 -28.31 28.73 6.35
CA GLY A 648 -29.01 29.10 7.61
C GLY A 648 -30.44 29.56 7.39
N VAL A 649 -31.05 29.18 6.28
CA VAL A 649 -32.43 29.55 5.91
C VAL A 649 -33.40 28.43 6.24
N PRO A 650 -34.50 28.67 6.92
CA PRO A 650 -35.55 27.70 7.22
C PRO A 650 -36.13 27.09 5.94
N ALA A 651 -36.48 25.79 5.99
CA ALA A 651 -37.03 25.12 4.84
C ALA A 651 -38.21 24.20 5.20
N ILE A 652 -39.19 24.15 4.29
CA ILE A 652 -40.33 23.22 4.31
C ILE A 652 -40.12 22.23 3.18
N GLY A 653 -40.15 20.91 3.47
CA GLY A 653 -39.96 19.86 2.49
C GLY A 653 -41.28 19.44 1.84
N ILE A 654 -41.27 19.20 0.51
CA ILE A 654 -42.32 18.46 -0.18
C ILE A 654 -41.74 17.11 -0.57
N SER A 655 -42.17 16.01 0.07
CA SER A 655 -41.55 14.70 -0.10
C SER A 655 -42.16 13.90 -1.25
N TYR A 656 -41.32 13.49 -2.15
CA TYR A 656 -41.64 12.48 -3.19
C TYR A 656 -40.80 11.20 -2.99
N ASP A 657 -39.81 11.25 -2.10
CA ASP A 657 -38.84 10.21 -1.87
C ASP A 657 -38.37 10.20 -0.40
N SER A 658 -38.12 9.04 0.12
CA SER A 658 -37.64 8.84 1.51
C SER A 658 -36.39 9.63 1.87
N LYS A 659 -35.53 10.02 0.89
CA LYS A 659 -34.33 10.84 1.14
C LYS A 659 -34.60 12.21 1.70
N ILE A 660 -35.73 12.84 1.31
CA ILE A 660 -36.17 14.13 1.88
C ILE A 660 -36.56 13.95 3.33
N ILE A 661 -37.37 12.92 3.60
CA ILE A 661 -37.81 12.58 4.97
C ILE A 661 -36.58 12.29 5.84
N SER A 662 -35.67 11.45 5.36
CA SER A 662 -34.43 11.07 6.07
C SER A 662 -33.54 12.27 6.40
N PHE A 663 -33.40 13.21 5.46
CA PHE A 663 -32.61 14.42 5.68
C PHE A 663 -33.27 15.32 6.75
N LEU A 664 -34.57 15.61 6.63
CA LEU A 664 -35.28 16.46 7.59
C LEU A 664 -35.25 15.84 8.99
N GLU A 665 -35.49 14.54 9.13
CA GLU A 665 -35.36 13.82 10.40
C GLU A 665 -33.93 13.94 10.97
N TYR A 666 -32.90 13.76 10.11
CA TYR A 666 -31.51 13.83 10.54
C TYR A 666 -31.11 15.23 11.07
N ILE A 667 -31.62 16.27 10.44
CA ILE A 667 -31.44 17.64 10.95
C ILE A 667 -32.43 18.02 12.05
N GLY A 668 -33.43 17.19 12.34
CA GLY A 668 -34.45 17.43 13.38
C GLY A 668 -35.47 18.49 12.99
N VAL A 669 -36.02 18.43 11.77
CA VAL A 669 -37.07 19.29 11.24
C VAL A 669 -38.27 18.45 10.82
N ASP A 670 -39.44 18.75 11.34
CA ASP A 670 -40.69 18.02 11.05
C ASP A 670 -41.64 18.76 10.07
N MET A 671 -41.12 19.75 9.33
CA MET A 671 -41.90 20.55 8.39
C MET A 671 -41.91 19.88 7.00
N LEU A 672 -42.86 18.96 6.80
CA LEU A 672 -42.95 18.11 5.64
C LEU A 672 -44.35 17.90 5.16
N VAL A 673 -44.59 18.00 3.85
CA VAL A 673 -45.85 17.61 3.21
C VAL A 673 -45.60 16.58 2.09
N PRO A 674 -46.49 15.59 1.85
CA PRO A 674 -46.34 14.65 0.76
C PRO A 674 -46.64 15.30 -0.60
N CYS A 675 -45.91 14.91 -1.66
CA CYS A 675 -46.04 15.50 -3.00
C CYS A 675 -47.31 15.05 -3.76
N ASP A 676 -47.84 13.89 -3.43
CA ASP A 676 -49.04 13.29 -4.03
C ASP A 676 -50.36 13.88 -3.48
N ASN A 677 -50.28 14.57 -2.33
CA ASN A 677 -51.38 15.29 -1.72
C ASN A 677 -50.86 16.47 -0.91
N ILE A 678 -50.52 17.55 -1.62
CA ILE A 678 -50.03 18.79 -0.99
C ILE A 678 -51.12 19.39 -0.13
N ASN A 679 -50.94 19.38 1.19
CA ASN A 679 -51.86 19.96 2.14
C ASN A 679 -51.55 21.44 2.33
N LEU A 680 -52.46 22.32 1.84
CA LEU A 680 -52.30 23.76 1.86
C LEU A 680 -52.28 24.31 3.31
N ASP A 681 -53.17 23.81 4.18
CA ASP A 681 -53.23 24.28 5.57
C ASP A 681 -51.95 23.97 6.34
N SER A 682 -51.34 22.79 6.04
CA SER A 682 -50.06 22.45 6.64
C SER A 682 -48.93 23.36 6.15
N LEU A 683 -48.89 23.69 4.84
CA LEU A 683 -47.89 24.63 4.31
C LEU A 683 -48.00 26.01 4.93
N ILE A 684 -49.26 26.53 5.04
CA ILE A 684 -49.54 27.82 5.66
C ILE A 684 -49.10 27.79 7.13
N ASN A 685 -49.52 26.79 7.89
CA ASN A 685 -49.16 26.67 9.30
C ASN A 685 -47.61 26.58 9.50
N TYR A 686 -46.89 25.83 8.68
CA TYR A 686 -45.44 25.77 8.79
C TYR A 686 -44.77 27.12 8.47
N ALA A 687 -45.26 27.84 7.47
CA ALA A 687 -44.75 29.15 7.13
C ALA A 687 -45.04 30.18 8.25
N ASP A 688 -46.25 30.16 8.83
CA ASP A 688 -46.64 31.04 9.95
C ASP A 688 -45.77 30.78 11.18
N VAL A 689 -45.49 29.52 11.50
CA VAL A 689 -44.59 29.12 12.59
C VAL A 689 -43.16 29.62 12.33
N ILE A 690 -42.63 29.44 11.11
CA ILE A 690 -41.29 29.93 10.73
C ILE A 690 -41.24 31.45 10.85
N LEU A 691 -42.17 32.16 10.24
CA LEU A 691 -42.17 33.62 10.13
C LEU A 691 -42.50 34.29 11.46
N GLY A 692 -43.36 33.68 12.29
CA GLY A 692 -43.69 34.16 13.62
C GLY A 692 -42.53 34.11 14.63
N SER A 693 -41.54 33.22 14.40
CA SER A 693 -40.36 33.08 15.25
C SER A 693 -39.06 33.01 14.41
N TYR A 694 -38.96 33.80 13.36
CA TYR A 694 -37.93 33.72 12.35
C TYR A 694 -36.49 33.68 12.88
N GLU A 695 -36.16 34.58 13.79
CA GLU A 695 -34.82 34.70 14.37
C GLU A 695 -34.40 33.41 15.13
N GLU A 696 -35.34 32.79 15.82
CA GLU A 696 -35.11 31.53 16.53
C GLU A 696 -34.88 30.38 15.54
N PHE A 697 -35.75 30.26 14.51
CA PHE A 697 -35.61 29.25 13.46
C PHE A 697 -34.31 29.42 12.70
N SER A 698 -33.97 30.61 12.23
CA SER A 698 -32.72 30.87 11.50
C SER A 698 -31.48 30.53 12.37
N ARG A 699 -31.51 30.92 13.66
CA ARG A 699 -30.43 30.58 14.59
C ARG A 699 -30.30 29.06 14.78
N SER A 700 -31.42 28.36 14.91
CA SER A 700 -31.44 26.88 15.03
C SER A 700 -30.91 26.19 13.77
N VAL A 701 -31.33 26.66 12.58
CA VAL A 701 -30.84 26.13 11.30
C VAL A 701 -29.33 26.37 11.16
N LYS A 702 -28.81 27.54 11.48
CA LYS A 702 -27.38 27.86 11.49
C LYS A 702 -26.59 26.94 12.43
N ALA A 703 -27.10 26.68 13.62
CA ALA A 703 -26.47 25.75 14.56
C ALA A 703 -26.40 24.30 14.00
N ARG A 704 -27.49 23.88 13.31
CA ARG A 704 -27.53 22.59 12.61
C ARG A 704 -26.52 22.55 11.47
N SER A 705 -26.40 23.59 10.64
CA SER A 705 -25.42 23.71 9.56
C SER A 705 -24.00 23.55 10.09
N VAL A 706 -23.64 24.22 11.19
CA VAL A 706 -22.32 24.08 11.83
C VAL A 706 -22.06 22.65 12.29
N ARG A 707 -23.07 21.96 12.86
CA ARG A 707 -22.94 20.55 13.24
C ARG A 707 -22.72 19.68 12.02
N MET A 708 -23.50 19.86 10.94
CA MET A 708 -23.35 19.09 9.70
C MET A 708 -21.99 19.30 9.07
N LYS A 709 -21.48 20.52 9.04
CA LYS A 709 -20.13 20.82 8.53
C LYS A 709 -19.05 20.05 9.28
N ARG A 710 -19.14 19.95 10.62
CA ARG A 710 -18.19 19.19 11.43
C ARG A 710 -18.22 17.70 11.10
N GLU A 711 -19.42 17.13 10.93
CA GLU A 711 -19.56 15.73 10.54
C GLU A 711 -19.11 15.46 9.10
N ALA A 712 -19.38 16.39 8.17
CA ALA A 712 -18.98 16.25 6.77
C ALA A 712 -17.44 16.22 6.58
N VAL A 713 -16.69 17.03 7.33
CA VAL A 713 -15.21 17.07 7.23
C VAL A 713 -14.57 15.71 7.51
N LYS A 714 -15.17 14.87 8.33
CA LYS A 714 -14.68 13.52 8.63
C LYS A 714 -14.56 12.63 7.38
N ASN A 715 -15.43 12.84 6.39
CA ASN A 715 -15.38 12.03 5.16
C ASN A 715 -14.02 12.13 4.45
N ALA A 716 -13.48 13.35 4.32
CA ALA A 716 -12.21 13.57 3.68
C ALA A 716 -11.01 13.09 4.54
N GLU A 717 -11.15 13.14 5.87
CA GLU A 717 -10.16 12.59 6.81
C GLU A 717 -10.04 11.09 6.62
N ILE A 718 -11.15 10.37 6.68
CA ILE A 718 -11.21 8.92 6.46
C ILE A 718 -10.71 8.53 5.06
N ALA A 719 -11.09 9.31 4.01
CA ALA A 719 -10.60 9.06 2.66
C ALA A 719 -9.07 9.25 2.53
N ALA A 720 -8.48 10.18 3.28
CA ALA A 720 -7.04 10.41 3.29
C ALA A 720 -6.29 9.26 3.98
N GLU A 721 -6.83 8.72 5.07
CA GLU A 721 -6.28 7.57 5.79
C GLU A 721 -6.16 6.33 4.88
N LEU A 722 -7.10 6.10 3.95
CA LEU A 722 -7.02 5.02 2.96
C LEU A 722 -5.79 5.10 2.03
N LEU A 723 -5.14 6.24 1.94
CA LEU A 723 -3.89 6.39 1.17
C LEU A 723 -2.63 6.16 2.02
N ASP A 724 -2.74 6.22 3.33
CA ASP A 724 -1.65 5.99 4.28
C ASP A 724 -1.54 4.50 4.65
N ASP A 725 -2.65 3.75 4.51
CA ASP A 725 -2.68 2.29 4.61
C ASP A 725 -2.07 1.60 3.36
#